data_071104bd6e59c50e202f11b5cf8b22fa
#
_entry.id   071104bd6e59c50e202f11b5cf8b22fa
#
_cell.length_a   1.000
_cell.length_b   1.000
_cell.length_c   1.000
_cell.angle_alpha   90.00
_cell.angle_beta   90.00
_cell.angle_gamma   90.00
#
_symmetry.space_group_name_H-M   'P 1'
#
loop_
_entity.id
_entity.type
_entity.pdbx_description
1 polymer ?
#
loop_
_entity_poly.entity_id
_entity_poly.type
_entity_poly.pdbx_seq_one_letter_code
_entity_poly.pdbx_strand_id
1 'polypeptide(L)'
;MNFRSEPLKLCQLIVQRDAAYACVVELGKYSLVQFKDLNHQLTTFQRTYVREVRRCAEIERSLRYLENEVLEGGATDHIPNLDISNADVTPMRDIYVLEAKLFEFERDFRQFLANEAQLKRNYNDLKQCKCVYEKVEAFFKVHIENTAKTELESEQEEKNDLGMPLKPLLEHGHPETPWFVAGTVETQKRHSFERVLWRACRRTAFVRTAEIDADFQDPDTGKFTRKSVFIIFFNGSKLQDIINRVCDGFNAKQVPCPRTSKERQLALAEILIRLHDLDLVIQTTNKHKMELLRSVAFELPEWTRQIHLQKYIFHTLNCFTFDTSGNFFVAECWILEREMDTVLQILHRAVMSIDRAGYTIRPIINVLETSEMHPTYNKTNKFTQIFQNIVDSYGIASYREINPAPFSIITFPFFFGIMFGDFGHGLLLFLAGITLILSEKRIIGMRIKEEIFNTFFAGRFIIMMMGVFSMYTGLIYNDTFSKSFNIFGSKWRNPFNHTELIGLQKMALSIRKKASLIFDPNDAFLGEEGPYLLGMDPIWNLADNRLNFINSMKFLSLCHKFMDNSSTFTNIFVFYFCLPLCSHCAPSLLIGLINMFMYKSRQEGFLKPNSTEEYPNCHLSTWYPEQATIEAILVGIAILCMPIMLFSKPIARSVRIKMDSEVAELITNTQSITNLKEVDSEKNPIKEDIIAYNAEDQMSLTDLSVHQAIHTIEFCLGCISHTSSYLRLWALSLAHAQLSEVLWHMILMPSFHTSGTLAPLHIFIAFFCFFILTVVILVIMEGLSAFLHVLRLHWVEFQSKFYEGAGKEFAPFSFTEALRKLCLESSVY
;
A
#
# COMPACT_ATOMS: atom_id res chain seq x y z
N MET A 1 2.14 0.23 26.82
CA MET A 1 3.12 0.96 25.99
C MET A 1 4.01 1.75 26.93
N ASN A 2 5.33 1.57 26.86
CA ASN A 2 6.28 2.22 27.76
C ASN A 2 6.77 3.53 27.15
N PHE A 3 7.16 4.51 27.98
CA PHE A 3 7.75 5.77 27.51
C PHE A 3 9.15 5.61 26.94
N ARG A 4 9.81 4.53 27.25
CA ARG A 4 11.14 4.18 26.72
C ARG A 4 11.14 2.75 26.22
N SER A 5 12.00 2.44 25.25
CA SER A 5 12.19 1.09 24.72
C SER A 5 12.57 0.10 25.84
N GLU A 6 12.21 -1.17 25.66
CA GLU A 6 12.59 -2.22 26.59
C GLU A 6 14.12 -2.47 26.53
N PRO A 7 14.75 -2.85 27.66
CA PRO A 7 16.17 -3.13 27.69
C PRO A 7 16.50 -4.40 26.91
N LEU A 8 17.49 -4.30 26.03
CA LEU A 8 18.04 -5.37 25.23
C LEU A 8 19.48 -5.67 25.65
N LYS A 9 19.86 -6.93 25.61
CA LYS A 9 21.23 -7.36 25.84
C LYS A 9 21.77 -8.10 24.62
N LEU A 10 23.04 -7.85 24.30
CA LEU A 10 23.76 -8.65 23.31
C LEU A 10 24.24 -9.93 24.00
N CYS A 11 23.89 -11.05 23.43
CA CYS A 11 24.25 -12.36 23.98
C CYS A 11 25.01 -13.18 22.95
N GLN A 12 25.99 -13.88 23.39
CA GLN A 12 26.71 -14.89 22.63
C GLN A 12 26.07 -16.25 22.91
N LEU A 13 25.53 -16.87 21.88
CA LEU A 13 24.92 -18.19 21.93
C LEU A 13 25.93 -19.22 21.40
N ILE A 14 26.31 -20.19 22.22
CA ILE A 14 27.18 -21.30 21.85
C ILE A 14 26.36 -22.58 21.84
N VAL A 15 26.24 -23.21 20.65
CA VAL A 15 25.41 -24.40 20.44
C VAL A 15 26.22 -25.47 19.71
N GLN A 16 26.05 -26.72 20.09
CA GLN A 16 26.62 -27.84 19.36
C GLN A 16 26.07 -27.93 17.94
N ARG A 17 26.92 -28.27 16.98
CA ARG A 17 26.58 -28.29 15.55
C ARG A 17 25.32 -29.09 15.24
N ASP A 18 25.17 -30.27 15.85
CA ASP A 18 24.03 -31.16 15.58
C ASP A 18 22.72 -30.65 16.18
N ALA A 19 22.80 -29.86 17.25
CA ALA A 19 21.64 -29.26 17.91
C ALA A 19 21.26 -27.89 17.35
N ALA A 20 22.14 -27.23 16.60
CA ALA A 20 21.94 -25.85 16.11
C ALA A 20 20.66 -25.69 15.28
N TYR A 21 20.38 -26.62 14.38
CA TYR A 21 19.17 -26.60 13.56
C TYR A 21 17.89 -26.60 14.41
N ALA A 22 17.79 -27.54 15.38
CA ALA A 22 16.59 -27.59 16.23
C ALA A 22 16.47 -26.39 17.15
N CYS A 23 17.59 -25.87 17.67
CA CYS A 23 17.58 -24.64 18.45
C CYS A 23 17.03 -23.45 17.65
N VAL A 24 17.45 -23.29 16.40
CA VAL A 24 16.96 -22.22 15.51
C VAL A 24 15.48 -22.44 15.18
N VAL A 25 15.04 -23.67 14.93
CA VAL A 25 13.62 -24.00 14.67
C VAL A 25 12.75 -23.61 15.87
N GLU A 26 13.14 -24.00 17.09
CA GLU A 26 12.36 -23.66 18.27
C GLU A 26 12.36 -22.15 18.55
N LEU A 27 13.48 -21.46 18.40
CA LEU A 27 13.54 -19.99 18.57
C LEU A 27 12.67 -19.26 17.55
N GLY A 28 12.59 -19.76 16.31
CA GLY A 28 11.76 -19.15 15.26
C GLY A 28 10.25 -19.21 15.54
N LYS A 29 9.78 -20.16 16.34
CA LYS A 29 8.37 -20.27 16.74
C LYS A 29 7.95 -19.16 17.72
N TYR A 30 8.87 -18.71 18.59
CA TYR A 30 8.56 -17.77 19.67
C TYR A 30 8.90 -16.31 19.37
N SER A 31 9.66 -16.03 18.33
CA SER A 31 9.98 -14.65 17.87
C SER A 31 10.62 -13.75 18.93
N LEU A 32 11.57 -14.28 19.72
CA LEU A 32 12.16 -13.61 20.86
C LEU A 32 13.58 -13.09 20.62
N VAL A 33 14.25 -13.56 19.57
CA VAL A 33 15.69 -13.38 19.35
C VAL A 33 15.95 -12.78 17.97
N GLN A 34 16.79 -11.76 17.90
CA GLN A 34 17.32 -11.23 16.64
C GLN A 34 18.78 -11.65 16.49
N PHE A 35 19.11 -12.41 15.47
CA PHE A 35 20.47 -12.82 15.18
C PHE A 35 21.24 -11.73 14.43
N LYS A 36 22.52 -11.59 14.79
CA LYS A 36 23.46 -10.70 14.11
C LYS A 36 24.28 -11.50 13.11
N ASP A 37 24.51 -10.97 11.91
CA ASP A 37 25.37 -11.61 10.92
C ASP A 37 26.84 -11.40 11.25
N LEU A 38 27.50 -12.45 11.73
CA LEU A 38 28.95 -12.45 12.04
C LEU A 38 29.80 -12.62 10.77
N ASN A 39 29.18 -13.07 9.68
CA ASN A 39 29.85 -13.42 8.43
C ASN A 39 29.66 -12.34 7.34
N HIS A 40 29.46 -11.08 7.73
CA HIS A 40 29.19 -9.98 6.77
C HIS A 40 30.34 -9.74 5.78
N GLN A 41 31.58 -10.12 6.14
CA GLN A 41 32.76 -10.01 5.28
C GLN A 41 32.88 -11.15 4.26
N LEU A 42 32.19 -12.28 4.50
CA LEU A 42 32.22 -13.45 3.62
C LEU A 42 31.24 -13.26 2.46
N THR A 43 31.70 -13.61 1.26
CA THR A 43 30.81 -13.66 0.11
C THR A 43 29.76 -14.76 0.28
N THR A 44 28.63 -14.61 -0.41
CA THR A 44 27.51 -15.58 -0.33
C THR A 44 27.96 -17.01 -0.67
N PHE A 45 29.02 -17.19 -1.47
CA PHE A 45 29.54 -18.50 -1.85
C PHE A 45 30.45 -19.16 -0.80
N GLN A 46 30.95 -18.41 0.15
CA GLN A 46 31.88 -18.89 1.19
C GLN A 46 31.15 -19.29 2.48
N ARG A 47 29.84 -19.05 2.55
CA ARG A 47 29.04 -19.36 3.75
C ARG A 47 28.79 -20.86 3.86
N THR A 48 28.59 -21.34 5.06
CA THR A 48 28.54 -22.76 5.44
C THR A 48 27.41 -23.53 4.74
N TYR A 49 26.20 -22.99 4.74
CA TYR A 49 24.98 -23.64 4.23
C TYR A 49 24.57 -23.15 2.84
N VAL A 50 25.54 -22.76 2.00
CA VAL A 50 25.25 -22.28 0.63
C VAL A 50 24.61 -23.35 -0.25
N ARG A 51 25.03 -24.61 -0.08
CA ARG A 51 24.48 -25.73 -0.86
C ARG A 51 23.01 -25.93 -0.56
N GLU A 52 22.65 -25.92 0.72
CA GLU A 52 21.28 -26.09 1.20
C GLU A 52 20.39 -24.93 0.78
N VAL A 53 20.87 -23.70 0.88
CA VAL A 53 20.13 -22.50 0.42
C VAL A 53 19.91 -22.55 -1.11
N ARG A 54 20.94 -22.95 -1.87
CA ARG A 54 20.80 -23.08 -3.33
C ARG A 54 19.81 -24.19 -3.69
N ARG A 55 19.86 -25.31 -3.00
CA ARG A 55 18.92 -26.42 -3.16
C ARG A 55 17.47 -25.96 -2.88
N CYS A 56 17.22 -25.26 -1.78
CA CYS A 56 15.92 -24.67 -1.50
C CYS A 56 15.48 -23.70 -2.59
N ALA A 57 16.40 -22.90 -3.15
CA ALA A 57 16.11 -21.98 -4.24
C ALA A 57 15.77 -22.72 -5.57
N GLU A 58 16.37 -23.88 -5.83
CA GLU A 58 16.02 -24.71 -6.98
C GLU A 58 14.61 -25.31 -6.83
N ILE A 59 14.29 -25.81 -5.64
CA ILE A 59 12.94 -26.32 -5.33
C ILE A 59 11.90 -25.17 -5.43
N GLU A 60 12.22 -24.00 -4.92
CA GLU A 60 11.36 -22.82 -5.03
C GLU A 60 11.09 -22.44 -6.50
N ARG A 61 12.09 -22.57 -7.37
CA ARG A 61 11.91 -22.36 -8.82
C ARG A 61 10.94 -23.36 -9.43
N SER A 62 11.06 -24.64 -9.05
CA SER A 62 10.15 -25.69 -9.53
C SER A 62 8.73 -25.45 -9.01
N LEU A 63 8.57 -25.01 -7.76
CA LEU A 63 7.27 -24.64 -7.21
C LEU A 63 6.64 -23.46 -7.96
N ARG A 64 7.39 -22.40 -8.25
CA ARG A 64 6.90 -21.27 -9.05
C ARG A 64 6.52 -21.68 -10.48
N TYR A 65 7.24 -22.62 -11.07
CA TYR A 65 6.85 -23.17 -12.36
C TYR A 65 5.50 -23.87 -12.28
N LEU A 66 5.29 -24.75 -11.30
CA LEU A 66 4.01 -25.42 -11.07
C LEU A 66 2.88 -24.43 -10.72
N GLU A 67 3.18 -23.39 -9.94
CA GLU A 67 2.24 -22.33 -9.62
C GLU A 67 1.75 -21.60 -10.88
N ASN A 68 2.65 -21.22 -11.77
CA ASN A 68 2.29 -20.58 -13.04
C ASN A 68 1.43 -21.50 -13.90
N GLU A 69 1.73 -22.79 -13.95
CA GLU A 69 0.94 -23.76 -14.71
C GLU A 69 -0.46 -23.98 -14.12
N VAL A 70 -0.60 -23.93 -12.79
CA VAL A 70 -1.90 -23.98 -12.11
C VAL A 70 -2.71 -22.72 -12.40
N LEU A 71 -2.08 -21.54 -12.45
CA LEU A 71 -2.72 -20.26 -12.81
C LEU A 71 -3.21 -20.27 -14.26
N GLU A 72 -2.34 -20.69 -15.22
CA GLU A 72 -2.70 -20.77 -16.63
C GLU A 72 -3.76 -21.86 -16.90
N GLY A 73 -3.72 -22.93 -16.14
CA GLY A 73 -4.71 -24.03 -16.23
C GLY A 73 -6.07 -23.71 -15.62
N GLY A 74 -6.24 -22.56 -14.92
CA GLY A 74 -7.52 -22.16 -14.32
C GLY A 74 -7.95 -22.99 -13.11
N ALA A 75 -7.01 -23.66 -12.41
CA ALA A 75 -7.29 -24.47 -11.21
C ALA A 75 -7.15 -23.68 -9.90
N THR A 76 -7.23 -22.36 -9.94
CA THR A 76 -7.06 -21.45 -8.79
C THR A 76 -8.07 -21.65 -7.69
N ASP A 77 -9.31 -22.03 -8.02
CA ASP A 77 -10.41 -22.22 -7.03
C ASP A 77 -10.13 -23.36 -6.04
N HIS A 78 -9.15 -24.21 -6.33
CA HIS A 78 -8.79 -25.37 -5.49
C HIS A 78 -7.56 -25.13 -4.61
N ILE A 79 -6.98 -23.94 -4.64
CA ILE A 79 -5.84 -23.58 -3.79
C ILE A 79 -6.33 -23.26 -2.38
N PRO A 80 -5.99 -24.07 -1.36
CA PRO A 80 -6.35 -23.78 0.02
C PRO A 80 -5.58 -22.56 0.53
N ASN A 81 -6.14 -21.91 1.52
CA ASN A 81 -5.49 -20.78 2.18
C ASN A 81 -4.21 -21.23 2.90
N LEU A 82 -3.13 -20.49 2.70
CA LEU A 82 -1.90 -20.70 3.44
C LEU A 82 -2.15 -20.48 4.94
N ASP A 83 -1.88 -21.49 5.75
CA ASP A 83 -2.04 -21.38 7.21
C ASP A 83 -0.80 -20.72 7.82
N ILE A 84 -0.91 -19.39 8.06
CA ILE A 84 0.15 -18.57 8.67
C ILE A 84 0.35 -18.93 10.15
N SER A 85 -0.69 -19.47 10.81
CA SER A 85 -0.63 -19.79 12.24
C SER A 85 0.18 -21.03 12.54
N ASN A 86 0.32 -21.92 11.56
CA ASN A 86 1.07 -23.16 11.72
C ASN A 86 2.56 -22.92 11.45
N ALA A 87 3.34 -22.80 12.52
CA ALA A 87 4.80 -22.63 12.48
C ALA A 87 5.56 -23.98 12.56
N ASP A 88 4.89 -25.10 12.36
CA ASP A 88 5.55 -26.40 12.42
C ASP A 88 6.46 -26.59 11.20
N VAL A 89 7.72 -26.92 11.47
CA VAL A 89 8.74 -27.17 10.47
C VAL A 89 8.90 -28.68 10.31
N THR A 90 8.82 -29.16 9.08
CA THR A 90 9.04 -30.58 8.78
C THR A 90 10.51 -30.97 8.94
N PRO A 91 10.80 -32.18 9.40
CA PRO A 91 12.17 -32.65 9.54
C PRO A 91 12.87 -32.76 8.17
N MET A 92 14.17 -32.60 8.17
CA MET A 92 14.98 -32.53 6.95
C MET A 92 14.85 -33.76 6.01
N ARG A 93 14.55 -34.91 6.57
CA ARG A 93 14.31 -36.17 5.79
C ARG A 93 13.11 -36.02 4.85
N ASP A 94 12.04 -35.42 5.33
CA ASP A 94 10.80 -35.29 4.58
C ASP A 94 10.96 -34.30 3.41
N ILE A 95 11.87 -33.35 3.55
CA ILE A 95 12.21 -32.40 2.48
C ILE A 95 12.92 -33.10 1.32
N TYR A 96 13.78 -34.06 1.58
CA TYR A 96 14.38 -34.86 0.50
C TYR A 96 13.33 -35.67 -0.27
N VAL A 97 12.34 -36.22 0.44
CA VAL A 97 11.22 -36.92 -0.17
C VAL A 97 10.36 -35.95 -1.01
N LEU A 98 10.11 -34.76 -0.47
CA LEU A 98 9.35 -33.70 -1.15
C LEU A 98 10.07 -33.21 -2.41
N GLU A 99 11.38 -33.01 -2.35
CA GLU A 99 12.20 -32.63 -3.50
C GLU A 99 12.12 -33.68 -4.61
N ALA A 100 12.28 -34.98 -4.26
CA ALA A 100 12.18 -36.07 -5.23
C ALA A 100 10.78 -36.08 -5.90
N LYS A 101 9.71 -35.92 -5.10
CA LYS A 101 8.34 -35.84 -5.63
C LYS A 101 8.15 -34.61 -6.56
N LEU A 102 8.63 -33.44 -6.18
CA LEU A 102 8.49 -32.24 -6.99
C LEU A 102 9.23 -32.34 -8.32
N PHE A 103 10.47 -32.90 -8.34
CA PHE A 103 11.21 -33.11 -9.56
C PHE A 103 10.55 -34.16 -10.45
N GLU A 104 9.94 -35.20 -9.89
CA GLU A 104 9.16 -36.20 -10.61
C GLU A 104 7.93 -35.53 -11.25
N PHE A 105 7.15 -34.77 -10.49
CA PHE A 105 6.00 -34.02 -11.01
C PHE A 105 6.40 -33.01 -12.10
N GLU A 106 7.48 -32.26 -11.92
CA GLU A 106 7.96 -31.28 -12.93
C GLU A 106 8.35 -32.02 -14.24
N ARG A 107 9.08 -33.11 -14.12
CA ARG A 107 9.49 -33.90 -15.28
C ARG A 107 8.29 -34.49 -16.02
N ASP A 108 7.38 -35.10 -15.28
CA ASP A 108 6.21 -35.78 -15.86
C ASP A 108 5.27 -34.74 -16.49
N PHE A 109 5.11 -33.59 -15.86
CA PHE A 109 4.30 -32.51 -16.40
C PHE A 109 4.91 -31.91 -17.67
N ARG A 110 6.21 -31.71 -17.74
CA ARG A 110 6.90 -31.25 -18.95
C ARG A 110 6.76 -32.26 -20.10
N GLN A 111 6.89 -33.54 -19.78
CA GLN A 111 6.67 -34.60 -20.79
C GLN A 111 5.22 -34.59 -21.24
N PHE A 112 4.29 -34.37 -20.35
CA PHE A 112 2.87 -34.26 -20.66
C PHE A 112 2.57 -33.09 -21.61
N LEU A 113 3.10 -31.88 -21.30
CA LEU A 113 2.97 -30.72 -22.19
C LEU A 113 3.57 -30.96 -23.59
N ALA A 114 4.72 -31.64 -23.66
CA ALA A 114 5.34 -32.00 -24.95
C ALA A 114 4.45 -32.94 -25.74
N ASN A 115 3.85 -33.95 -25.09
CA ASN A 115 2.91 -34.87 -25.72
C ASN A 115 1.62 -34.15 -26.17
N GLU A 116 1.07 -33.26 -25.35
CA GLU A 116 -0.10 -32.43 -25.71
C GLU A 116 0.18 -31.58 -26.95
N ALA A 117 1.34 -30.93 -26.99
CA ALA A 117 1.75 -30.13 -28.15
C ALA A 117 1.86 -31.00 -29.43
N GLN A 118 2.40 -32.21 -29.30
CA GLN A 118 2.49 -33.15 -30.43
C GLN A 118 1.10 -33.60 -30.90
N LEU A 119 0.20 -33.95 -29.99
CA LEU A 119 -1.20 -34.28 -30.32
C LEU A 119 -1.91 -33.13 -31.04
N LYS A 120 -1.75 -31.91 -30.57
CA LYS A 120 -2.31 -30.70 -31.20
C LYS A 120 -1.72 -30.48 -32.60
N ARG A 121 -0.42 -30.73 -32.80
CA ARG A 121 0.19 -30.66 -34.14
C ARG A 121 -0.44 -31.70 -35.09
N ASN A 122 -0.54 -32.96 -34.65
CA ASN A 122 -1.14 -34.03 -35.43
C ASN A 122 -2.62 -33.72 -35.77
N TYR A 123 -3.38 -33.18 -34.80
CA TYR A 123 -4.76 -32.77 -35.00
C TYR A 123 -4.87 -31.65 -36.05
N ASN A 124 -4.04 -30.62 -35.95
CA ASN A 124 -3.99 -29.54 -36.92
C ASN A 124 -3.60 -30.02 -38.33
N ASP A 125 -2.71 -30.97 -38.38
CA ASP A 125 -2.27 -31.59 -39.65
C ASP A 125 -3.38 -32.36 -40.35
N LEU A 126 -4.11 -33.17 -39.60
CA LEU A 126 -5.28 -33.89 -40.13
C LEU A 126 -6.42 -32.94 -40.49
N LYS A 127 -6.64 -31.88 -39.68
CA LYS A 127 -7.62 -30.85 -39.99
C LYS A 127 -7.29 -30.09 -41.30
N GLN A 128 -5.99 -29.84 -41.56
CA GLN A 128 -5.57 -29.27 -42.83
C GLN A 128 -5.84 -30.24 -43.98
N CYS A 129 -5.49 -31.52 -43.80
CA CYS A 129 -5.77 -32.55 -44.82
C CYS A 129 -7.28 -32.64 -45.15
N LYS A 130 -8.15 -32.64 -44.11
CA LYS A 130 -9.61 -32.59 -44.28
C LYS A 130 -10.04 -31.42 -45.15
N CYS A 131 -9.60 -30.19 -44.81
CA CYS A 131 -9.92 -28.99 -45.58
C CYS A 131 -9.45 -29.07 -47.04
N VAL A 132 -8.27 -29.66 -47.29
CA VAL A 132 -7.75 -29.87 -48.65
C VAL A 132 -8.67 -30.80 -49.40
N TYR A 133 -9.04 -31.96 -48.86
CA TYR A 133 -9.91 -32.92 -49.55
C TYR A 133 -11.31 -32.32 -49.83
N GLU A 134 -11.91 -31.61 -48.89
CA GLU A 134 -13.22 -30.97 -49.09
C GLU A 134 -13.18 -29.91 -50.20
N LYS A 135 -12.18 -29.02 -50.19
CA LYS A 135 -12.03 -27.99 -51.23
C LYS A 135 -11.67 -28.56 -52.61
N VAL A 136 -10.81 -29.60 -52.62
CA VAL A 136 -10.48 -30.31 -53.87
C VAL A 136 -11.71 -30.96 -54.48
N GLU A 137 -12.52 -31.68 -53.72
CA GLU A 137 -13.75 -32.27 -54.18
C GLU A 137 -14.76 -31.22 -54.69
N ALA A 138 -14.88 -30.09 -54.01
CA ALA A 138 -15.71 -28.95 -54.46
C ALA A 138 -15.22 -28.41 -55.80
N PHE A 139 -13.93 -28.26 -56.02
CA PHE A 139 -13.38 -27.82 -57.30
C PHE A 139 -13.73 -28.79 -58.46
N PHE A 140 -13.61 -30.10 -58.22
CA PHE A 140 -13.97 -31.07 -59.23
C PHE A 140 -15.50 -31.12 -59.52
N LYS A 141 -16.35 -31.00 -58.53
CA LYS A 141 -17.81 -30.91 -58.70
C LYS A 141 -18.25 -29.73 -59.53
N VAL A 142 -17.73 -28.53 -59.23
CA VAL A 142 -18.02 -27.30 -59.99
C VAL A 142 -17.56 -27.46 -61.44
N HIS A 143 -16.46 -28.14 -61.71
CA HIS A 143 -15.98 -28.38 -63.10
C HIS A 143 -16.89 -29.34 -63.86
N ILE A 144 -17.34 -30.43 -63.22
CA ILE A 144 -18.28 -31.36 -63.81
C ILE A 144 -19.65 -30.69 -64.13
N GLU A 145 -20.16 -29.88 -63.24
CA GLU A 145 -21.39 -29.12 -63.46
C GLU A 145 -21.27 -28.09 -64.56
N ASN A 146 -20.13 -27.42 -64.69
CA ASN A 146 -19.87 -26.47 -65.79
C ASN A 146 -19.71 -27.16 -67.13
N THR A 147 -19.00 -28.36 -67.20
CA THR A 147 -18.90 -29.14 -68.42
C THR A 147 -20.24 -29.73 -68.82
N ALA A 148 -21.04 -30.20 -67.91
CA ALA A 148 -22.41 -30.64 -68.18
C ALA A 148 -23.33 -29.53 -68.68
N LYS A 149 -23.19 -28.31 -68.22
CA LYS A 149 -23.90 -27.13 -68.69
C LYS A 149 -23.43 -26.74 -70.10
N THR A 150 -22.14 -26.78 -70.38
CA THR A 150 -21.57 -26.47 -71.70
C THR A 150 -21.96 -27.54 -72.74
N GLU A 151 -22.05 -28.84 -72.36
CA GLU A 151 -22.55 -29.92 -73.18
C GLU A 151 -24.04 -29.77 -73.48
N LEU A 152 -24.86 -29.35 -72.51
CA LEU A 152 -26.27 -29.04 -72.65
C LEU A 152 -26.53 -27.77 -73.50
N GLU A 153 -25.66 -26.77 -73.41
CA GLU A 153 -25.71 -25.58 -74.31
C GLU A 153 -25.29 -25.91 -75.73
N SER A 154 -24.27 -26.78 -75.92
CA SER A 154 -23.84 -27.28 -77.24
C SER A 154 -24.88 -28.20 -77.88
N GLU A 155 -25.58 -29.03 -77.10
CA GLU A 155 -26.69 -29.84 -77.64
C GLU A 155 -27.94 -29.01 -77.92
N GLN A 156 -28.13 -27.81 -77.42
CA GLN A 156 -29.20 -26.87 -77.80
C GLN A 156 -28.85 -26.04 -79.07
N GLU A 157 -27.59 -25.80 -79.38
CA GLU A 157 -27.13 -25.14 -80.57
C GLU A 157 -27.11 -26.11 -81.78
N GLU A 158 -26.80 -27.44 -81.56
CA GLU A 158 -26.77 -28.44 -82.62
C GLU A 158 -28.15 -28.89 -83.10
N LYS A 159 -29.25 -28.49 -82.49
CA LYS A 159 -30.64 -28.78 -82.98
C LYS A 159 -31.15 -27.89 -84.10
N ASN A 160 -30.40 -26.89 -84.49
CA ASN A 160 -30.86 -25.89 -85.52
C ASN A 160 -30.08 -25.97 -86.82
N ASP A 161 -29.22 -26.93 -87.15
CA ASP A 161 -28.66 -27.05 -88.45
C ASP A 161 -28.55 -28.49 -88.92
N LEU A 162 -29.01 -28.64 -90.18
CA LEU A 162 -29.16 -29.90 -90.87
C LEU A 162 -27.92 -30.82 -91.05
N GLY A 163 -28.06 -32.05 -90.78
CA GLY A 163 -27.63 -33.14 -91.60
C GLY A 163 -26.19 -33.57 -91.62
N MET A 164 -25.85 -34.52 -90.81
CA MET A 164 -25.14 -35.75 -91.16
C MET A 164 -24.55 -36.36 -89.86
N PRO A 165 -24.65 -37.68 -89.57
CA PRO A 165 -24.13 -38.24 -88.36
C PRO A 165 -22.65 -38.67 -88.59
N LEU A 166 -21.77 -37.89 -87.97
CA LEU A 166 -20.41 -38.36 -87.73
C LEU A 166 -20.39 -39.02 -86.33
N LYS A 167 -20.51 -40.33 -86.28
CA LYS A 167 -20.24 -41.14 -85.13
C LYS A 167 -18.81 -40.90 -84.67
N PRO A 168 -18.56 -40.59 -83.37
CA PRO A 168 -17.24 -40.31 -82.89
C PRO A 168 -16.37 -41.53 -82.74
N LEU A 169 -15.17 -41.50 -83.25
CA LEU A 169 -14.01 -42.22 -82.83
C LEU A 169 -13.68 -41.91 -81.39
N LEU A 170 -14.43 -42.52 -80.46
CA LEU A 170 -14.09 -42.49 -79.03
C LEU A 170 -14.25 -43.89 -78.43
N GLU A 171 -13.45 -44.79 -78.97
CA GLU A 171 -13.03 -46.03 -78.28
C GLU A 171 -11.51 -46.04 -78.30
N HIS A 172 -10.91 -45.85 -77.17
CA HIS A 172 -9.59 -46.07 -76.63
C HIS A 172 -8.93 -44.80 -76.11
N GLY A 173 -9.12 -44.58 -74.84
CA GLY A 173 -8.38 -43.57 -74.03
C GLY A 173 -9.21 -43.09 -72.88
N HIS A 174 -9.07 -43.73 -71.70
CA HIS A 174 -9.45 -43.06 -70.43
C HIS A 174 -8.85 -41.71 -70.52
N PRO A 175 -9.60 -40.59 -70.25
CA PRO A 175 -8.99 -39.30 -70.11
C PRO A 175 -8.03 -39.36 -68.93
N GLU A 176 -6.71 -39.35 -69.28
CA GLU A 176 -5.68 -39.30 -68.23
C GLU A 176 -5.98 -38.05 -67.45
N THR A 177 -6.53 -38.24 -66.25
CA THR A 177 -6.75 -37.12 -65.37
C THR A 177 -5.42 -36.39 -65.19
N PRO A 178 -5.38 -35.05 -65.43
CA PRO A 178 -4.11 -34.32 -65.38
C PRO A 178 -3.47 -34.46 -64.02
N TRP A 179 -2.15 -34.57 -64.03
CA TRP A 179 -1.42 -34.63 -62.76
C TRP A 179 -1.67 -33.40 -61.93
N PHE A 180 -1.98 -33.54 -60.69
CA PHE A 180 -2.19 -32.43 -59.79
C PHE A 180 -1.53 -32.64 -58.43
N VAL A 181 -1.13 -31.53 -57.82
CA VAL A 181 -0.63 -31.46 -56.42
C VAL A 181 -1.54 -30.49 -55.67
N ALA A 182 -1.99 -30.93 -54.52
CA ALA A 182 -2.80 -30.12 -53.63
C ALA A 182 -2.09 -29.94 -52.26
N GLY A 183 -2.34 -28.82 -51.61
CA GLY A 183 -1.74 -28.52 -50.33
C GLY A 183 -2.27 -27.24 -49.67
N THR A 184 -1.62 -26.83 -48.61
CA THR A 184 -1.96 -25.60 -47.86
C THR A 184 -0.76 -24.66 -47.81
N VAL A 185 -1.02 -23.38 -47.95
CA VAL A 185 -0.06 -22.27 -47.83
C VAL A 185 -0.63 -21.17 -46.93
N GLU A 186 0.22 -20.43 -46.25
CA GLU A 186 -0.23 -19.28 -45.44
C GLU A 186 -0.89 -18.25 -46.36
N THR A 187 -2.05 -17.73 -45.93
CA THR A 187 -2.82 -16.78 -46.72
C THR A 187 -2.03 -15.51 -47.05
N GLN A 188 -1.16 -15.06 -46.12
CA GLN A 188 -0.29 -13.89 -46.33
C GLN A 188 0.74 -14.12 -47.49
N LYS A 189 1.20 -15.36 -47.68
CA LYS A 189 2.19 -15.70 -48.68
C LYS A 189 1.57 -16.15 -50.03
N ARG A 190 0.24 -16.28 -50.13
CA ARG A 190 -0.52 -16.78 -51.28
C ARG A 190 -0.13 -16.09 -52.57
N HIS A 191 -0.22 -14.77 -52.65
CA HIS A 191 0.07 -14.05 -53.88
C HIS A 191 1.52 -14.13 -54.31
N SER A 192 2.46 -14.18 -53.37
CA SER A 192 3.86 -14.38 -53.67
C SER A 192 4.13 -15.81 -54.19
N PHE A 193 3.49 -16.80 -53.57
CA PHE A 193 3.55 -18.20 -53.98
C PHE A 193 3.01 -18.38 -55.42
N GLU A 194 1.84 -17.84 -55.74
CA GLU A 194 1.26 -17.90 -57.08
C GLU A 194 2.18 -17.28 -58.15
N ARG A 195 2.78 -16.13 -57.88
CA ARG A 195 3.69 -15.41 -58.81
C ARG A 195 4.97 -16.19 -59.04
N VAL A 196 5.59 -16.73 -58.00
CA VAL A 196 6.82 -17.50 -58.10
C VAL A 196 6.57 -18.81 -58.86
N LEU A 197 5.48 -19.50 -58.53
CA LEU A 197 5.10 -20.73 -59.18
C LEU A 197 4.85 -20.54 -60.65
N TRP A 198 4.10 -19.49 -61.02
CA TRP A 198 3.79 -19.16 -62.43
C TRP A 198 5.02 -18.83 -63.25
N ARG A 199 6.02 -18.15 -62.65
CA ARG A 199 7.34 -17.89 -63.31
C ARG A 199 8.18 -19.13 -63.38
N ALA A 200 8.29 -19.91 -62.33
CA ALA A 200 9.12 -21.12 -62.27
C ALA A 200 8.62 -22.19 -63.24
N CYS A 201 7.34 -22.38 -63.39
CA CYS A 201 6.70 -23.31 -64.33
C CYS A 201 6.57 -22.75 -65.73
N ARG A 202 7.10 -21.55 -66.04
CA ARG A 202 7.05 -20.93 -67.39
C ARG A 202 5.66 -20.85 -67.98
N ARG A 203 4.61 -20.58 -67.15
CA ARG A 203 3.19 -20.52 -67.50
C ARG A 203 2.53 -21.83 -67.96
N THR A 204 3.13 -22.97 -67.74
CA THR A 204 2.60 -24.29 -68.09
C THR A 204 1.83 -25.00 -66.98
N ALA A 205 1.82 -24.44 -65.73
CA ALA A 205 1.05 -24.96 -64.65
C ALA A 205 -0.15 -24.07 -64.38
N PHE A 206 -1.29 -24.69 -64.09
CA PHE A 206 -2.53 -23.98 -63.70
C PHE A 206 -2.74 -24.11 -62.20
N VAL A 207 -2.94 -22.95 -61.53
CA VAL A 207 -3.09 -22.88 -60.07
C VAL A 207 -4.47 -22.37 -59.71
N ARG A 208 -5.13 -23.04 -58.80
CA ARG A 208 -6.35 -22.60 -58.12
C ARG A 208 -6.10 -22.53 -56.64
N THR A 209 -6.55 -21.45 -56.02
CA THR A 209 -6.45 -21.24 -54.56
C THR A 209 -7.81 -20.96 -53.98
N ALA A 210 -8.05 -21.45 -52.78
CA ALA A 210 -9.27 -21.19 -52.02
C ALA A 210 -8.91 -20.94 -50.54
N GLU A 211 -9.54 -19.97 -49.91
CA GLU A 211 -9.32 -19.66 -48.50
C GLU A 211 -10.02 -20.69 -47.61
N ILE A 212 -9.38 -20.99 -46.46
CA ILE A 212 -9.96 -21.86 -45.47
C ILE A 212 -10.55 -20.94 -44.37
N ASP A 213 -11.84 -21.13 -44.09
CA ASP A 213 -12.58 -20.34 -43.07
C ASP A 213 -12.24 -20.77 -41.63
N ALA A 214 -11.21 -21.61 -41.41
CA ALA A 214 -10.76 -22.07 -40.10
C ALA A 214 -9.40 -21.48 -39.77
N ASP A 215 -9.27 -20.98 -38.56
CA ASP A 215 -8.01 -20.54 -37.98
C ASP A 215 -7.27 -21.75 -37.39
N PHE A 216 -5.97 -21.81 -37.65
CA PHE A 216 -5.09 -22.84 -37.11
C PHE A 216 -4.20 -22.24 -36.04
N GLN A 217 -4.29 -22.78 -34.81
CA GLN A 217 -3.44 -22.33 -33.73
C GLN A 217 -2.13 -23.11 -33.77
N ASP A 218 -1.01 -22.42 -33.88
CA ASP A 218 0.31 -23.03 -33.73
C ASP A 218 0.55 -23.42 -32.26
N PRO A 219 0.79 -24.68 -31.93
CA PRO A 219 0.96 -25.14 -30.56
C PRO A 219 2.21 -24.55 -29.86
N ASP A 220 3.24 -24.16 -30.64
CA ASP A 220 4.50 -23.64 -30.07
C ASP A 220 4.43 -22.12 -29.77
N THR A 221 3.78 -21.35 -30.64
CA THR A 221 3.72 -19.90 -30.51
C THR A 221 2.36 -19.36 -30.02
N GLY A 222 1.35 -20.22 -29.96
CA GLY A 222 -0.02 -19.87 -29.60
C GLY A 222 -0.72 -18.97 -30.62
N LYS A 223 -0.05 -18.59 -31.72
CA LYS A 223 -0.58 -17.65 -32.72
C LYS A 223 -1.55 -18.35 -33.66
N PHE A 224 -2.63 -17.65 -33.98
CA PHE A 224 -3.58 -18.10 -34.99
C PHE A 224 -3.07 -17.72 -36.41
N THR A 225 -2.96 -18.72 -37.27
CA THR A 225 -2.56 -18.54 -38.67
C THR A 225 -3.70 -18.95 -39.59
N ARG A 226 -4.00 -18.11 -40.60
CA ARG A 226 -4.92 -18.44 -41.67
C ARG A 226 -4.18 -19.09 -42.81
N LYS A 227 -4.74 -20.18 -43.33
CA LYS A 227 -4.16 -20.93 -44.46
C LYS A 227 -5.12 -20.96 -45.63
N SER A 228 -4.57 -21.06 -46.84
CA SER A 228 -5.31 -21.22 -48.09
C SER A 228 -4.94 -22.56 -48.72
N VAL A 229 -5.93 -23.27 -49.27
CA VAL A 229 -5.72 -24.46 -50.05
C VAL A 229 -5.32 -24.06 -51.48
N PHE A 230 -4.34 -24.73 -52.02
CA PHE A 230 -3.97 -24.62 -53.44
C PHE A 230 -4.08 -25.95 -54.13
N ILE A 231 -4.42 -25.93 -55.43
CA ILE A 231 -4.37 -27.06 -56.35
C ILE A 231 -3.59 -26.62 -57.56
N ILE A 232 -2.59 -27.39 -57.96
CA ILE A 232 -1.72 -27.09 -59.09
C ILE A 232 -1.89 -28.24 -60.11
N PHE A 233 -2.35 -27.96 -61.28
CA PHE A 233 -2.42 -28.91 -62.39
C PHE A 233 -1.22 -28.72 -63.30
N PHE A 234 -0.57 -29.83 -63.67
CA PHE A 234 0.63 -29.81 -64.47
C PHE A 234 0.77 -31.10 -65.28
N ASN A 235 1.64 -31.11 -66.27
CA ASN A 235 1.96 -32.33 -67.07
C ASN A 235 3.47 -32.50 -67.10
N GLY A 236 3.94 -33.72 -66.75
CA GLY A 236 5.32 -34.07 -66.78
C GLY A 236 6.08 -34.06 -65.44
N SER A 237 6.97 -35.07 -65.27
CA SER A 237 7.73 -35.28 -64.03
C SER A 237 8.71 -34.14 -63.66
N LYS A 238 9.32 -33.51 -64.69
CA LYS A 238 10.22 -32.31 -64.44
C LYS A 238 9.54 -31.13 -63.82
N LEU A 239 8.26 -30.88 -64.13
CA LEU A 239 7.47 -29.84 -63.51
C LEU A 239 7.13 -30.15 -62.08
N GLN A 240 6.89 -31.41 -61.75
CA GLN A 240 6.65 -31.86 -60.40
C GLN A 240 7.82 -31.51 -59.45
N ASP A 241 9.07 -31.77 -59.88
CA ASP A 241 10.24 -31.43 -59.08
C ASP A 241 10.38 -29.94 -58.84
N ILE A 242 10.05 -29.13 -59.83
CA ILE A 242 10.07 -27.67 -59.70
C ILE A 242 8.97 -27.20 -58.73
N ILE A 243 7.77 -27.75 -58.85
CA ILE A 243 6.64 -27.45 -57.98
C ILE A 243 6.97 -27.81 -56.52
N ASN A 244 7.55 -29.02 -56.33
CA ASN A 244 7.96 -29.47 -54.99
C ASN A 244 8.98 -28.50 -54.36
N ARG A 245 10.02 -28.08 -55.07
CA ARG A 245 11.01 -27.09 -54.59
C ARG A 245 10.40 -25.73 -54.25
N VAL A 246 9.43 -25.28 -55.06
CA VAL A 246 8.73 -24.03 -54.75
C VAL A 246 7.86 -24.20 -53.51
N CYS A 247 7.15 -25.33 -53.37
CA CYS A 247 6.35 -25.61 -52.17
C CYS A 247 7.24 -25.67 -50.90
N ASP A 248 8.40 -26.31 -50.98
CA ASP A 248 9.36 -26.38 -49.85
C ASP A 248 9.91 -24.99 -49.48
N GLY A 249 10.19 -24.14 -50.50
CA GLY A 249 10.67 -22.77 -50.28
C GLY A 249 9.66 -21.86 -49.60
N PHE A 250 8.36 -22.11 -49.72
CA PHE A 250 7.28 -21.37 -49.08
C PHE A 250 6.74 -22.04 -47.81
N ASN A 251 7.34 -23.18 -47.37
CA ASN A 251 6.80 -24.00 -46.27
C ASN A 251 5.35 -24.43 -46.53
N ALA A 252 4.98 -24.64 -47.79
CA ALA A 252 3.67 -25.10 -48.19
C ALA A 252 3.53 -26.61 -47.97
N LYS A 253 2.58 -27.03 -47.15
CA LYS A 253 2.36 -28.42 -46.83
C LYS A 253 1.61 -29.08 -47.96
N GLN A 254 2.25 -30.05 -48.64
CA GLN A 254 1.63 -30.88 -49.67
C GLN A 254 0.83 -32.00 -48.99
N VAL A 255 -0.35 -32.28 -49.55
CA VAL A 255 -1.22 -33.38 -49.10
C VAL A 255 -1.38 -34.37 -50.24
N PRO A 256 -1.06 -35.66 -50.01
CA PRO A 256 -1.25 -36.69 -51.03
C PRO A 256 -2.75 -36.86 -51.30
N CYS A 257 -3.16 -36.53 -52.52
CA CYS A 257 -4.56 -36.55 -52.91
C CYS A 257 -4.81 -37.60 -53.98
N PRO A 258 -5.66 -38.63 -53.76
CA PRO A 258 -6.00 -39.64 -54.75
C PRO A 258 -6.67 -39.05 -55.99
N ARG A 259 -6.45 -39.66 -57.14
CA ARG A 259 -6.97 -39.16 -58.42
C ARG A 259 -8.47 -39.40 -58.59
N THR A 260 -8.99 -40.50 -58.07
CA THR A 260 -10.40 -40.88 -58.22
C THR A 260 -11.26 -40.25 -57.14
N SER A 261 -12.51 -39.82 -57.45
CA SER A 261 -13.42 -39.21 -56.52
C SER A 261 -13.82 -40.18 -55.37
N LYS A 262 -13.99 -41.48 -55.70
CA LYS A 262 -14.31 -42.52 -54.70
C LYS A 262 -13.23 -42.71 -53.68
N GLU A 263 -11.97 -42.74 -54.10
CA GLU A 263 -10.81 -42.90 -53.20
C GLU A 263 -10.65 -41.62 -52.30
N ARG A 264 -10.91 -40.42 -52.84
CA ARG A 264 -10.89 -39.19 -52.05
C ARG A 264 -11.96 -39.18 -50.96
N GLN A 265 -13.20 -39.68 -51.29
CA GLN A 265 -14.27 -39.80 -50.30
C GLN A 265 -13.94 -40.82 -49.23
N LEU A 266 -13.33 -41.97 -49.55
CA LEU A 266 -12.88 -42.95 -48.60
C LEU A 266 -11.76 -42.37 -47.72
N ALA A 267 -10.80 -41.69 -48.26
CA ALA A 267 -9.72 -41.05 -47.53
C ALA A 267 -10.26 -39.93 -46.60
N LEU A 268 -11.25 -39.16 -47.04
CA LEU A 268 -11.91 -38.18 -46.22
C LEU A 268 -12.63 -38.83 -45.03
N ALA A 269 -13.37 -39.93 -45.26
CA ALA A 269 -14.03 -40.68 -44.18
C ALA A 269 -13.02 -41.23 -43.16
N GLU A 270 -11.88 -41.75 -43.60
CA GLU A 270 -10.81 -42.20 -42.71
C GLU A 270 -10.20 -41.07 -41.90
N ILE A 271 -9.96 -39.89 -42.51
CA ILE A 271 -9.48 -38.71 -41.80
C ILE A 271 -10.49 -38.21 -40.75
N LEU A 272 -11.79 -38.26 -41.06
CA LEU A 272 -12.82 -37.87 -40.09
C LEU A 272 -12.84 -38.79 -38.89
N ILE A 273 -12.68 -40.09 -39.08
CA ILE A 273 -12.58 -41.04 -37.96
C ILE A 273 -11.34 -40.75 -37.14
N ARG A 274 -10.19 -40.57 -37.77
CA ARG A 274 -8.94 -40.25 -37.05
C ARG A 274 -8.99 -38.91 -36.31
N LEU A 275 -9.67 -37.90 -36.87
CA LEU A 275 -9.88 -36.63 -36.20
C LEU A 275 -10.78 -36.78 -34.96
N HIS A 276 -11.83 -37.61 -35.07
CA HIS A 276 -12.71 -37.86 -33.95
C HIS A 276 -11.97 -38.61 -32.80
N ASP A 277 -11.18 -39.60 -33.16
CA ASP A 277 -10.36 -40.38 -32.22
C ASP A 277 -9.34 -39.47 -31.52
N LEU A 278 -8.63 -38.61 -32.29
CA LEU A 278 -7.68 -37.66 -31.72
C LEU A 278 -8.37 -36.59 -30.81
N ASP A 279 -9.55 -36.14 -31.19
CA ASP A 279 -10.31 -35.19 -30.36
C ASP A 279 -10.69 -35.82 -29.02
N LEU A 280 -11.13 -37.09 -29.03
CA LEU A 280 -11.40 -37.84 -27.81
C LEU A 280 -10.13 -38.00 -26.95
N VAL A 281 -9.00 -38.31 -27.56
CA VAL A 281 -7.71 -38.43 -26.86
C VAL A 281 -7.29 -37.11 -26.28
N ILE A 282 -7.44 -35.97 -26.99
CA ILE A 282 -7.13 -34.65 -26.50
C ILE A 282 -8.05 -34.27 -25.31
N GLN A 283 -9.35 -34.58 -25.41
CA GLN A 283 -10.29 -34.32 -24.32
C GLN A 283 -9.97 -35.13 -23.06
N THR A 284 -9.65 -36.42 -23.22
CA THR A 284 -9.25 -37.27 -22.08
C THR A 284 -7.93 -36.82 -21.45
N THR A 285 -6.99 -36.39 -22.29
CA THR A 285 -5.70 -35.86 -21.86
C THR A 285 -5.89 -34.57 -21.10
N ASN A 286 -6.76 -33.66 -21.58
CA ASN A 286 -7.08 -32.40 -20.87
C ASN A 286 -7.77 -32.65 -19.53
N LYS A 287 -8.67 -33.63 -19.44
CA LYS A 287 -9.29 -34.01 -18.16
C LYS A 287 -8.24 -34.49 -17.17
N HIS A 288 -7.36 -35.37 -17.60
CA HIS A 288 -6.28 -35.88 -16.75
C HIS A 288 -5.31 -34.78 -16.33
N LYS A 289 -4.95 -33.82 -17.24
CA LYS A 289 -4.19 -32.62 -16.92
C LYS A 289 -4.85 -31.82 -15.80
N MET A 290 -6.15 -31.58 -15.90
CA MET A 290 -6.90 -30.83 -14.90
C MET A 290 -6.97 -31.55 -13.55
N GLU A 291 -7.07 -32.84 -13.52
CA GLU A 291 -7.03 -33.66 -12.29
C GLU A 291 -5.66 -33.57 -11.61
N LEU A 292 -4.59 -33.68 -12.38
CA LEU A 292 -3.23 -33.52 -11.88
C LEU A 292 -3.00 -32.10 -11.34
N LEU A 293 -3.41 -31.07 -12.09
CA LEU A 293 -3.28 -29.68 -11.63
C LEU A 293 -4.08 -29.41 -10.36
N ARG A 294 -5.26 -30.01 -10.20
CA ARG A 294 -6.05 -29.89 -8.97
C ARG A 294 -5.37 -30.55 -7.77
N SER A 295 -4.78 -31.74 -7.95
CA SER A 295 -4.06 -32.40 -6.87
C SER A 295 -2.82 -31.59 -6.44
N VAL A 296 -2.08 -31.04 -7.41
CA VAL A 296 -0.93 -30.17 -7.13
C VAL A 296 -1.38 -28.87 -6.47
N ALA A 297 -2.45 -28.22 -6.96
CA ALA A 297 -2.97 -26.98 -6.41
C ALA A 297 -3.36 -27.11 -4.92
N PHE A 298 -3.85 -28.26 -4.51
CA PHE A 298 -4.22 -28.52 -3.12
C PHE A 298 -2.99 -28.59 -2.18
N GLU A 299 -1.90 -29.21 -2.61
CA GLU A 299 -0.70 -29.40 -1.79
C GLU A 299 0.31 -28.25 -1.93
N LEU A 300 0.23 -27.44 -2.98
CA LEU A 300 1.17 -26.37 -3.33
C LEU A 300 1.44 -25.37 -2.19
N PRO A 301 0.42 -24.84 -1.47
CA PRO A 301 0.65 -23.88 -0.40
C PRO A 301 1.49 -24.48 0.74
N GLU A 302 1.24 -25.73 1.08
CA GLU A 302 1.96 -26.41 2.15
C GLU A 302 3.42 -26.67 1.77
N TRP A 303 3.69 -27.10 0.53
CA TRP A 303 5.05 -27.26 0.03
C TRP A 303 5.81 -25.94 -0.01
N THR A 304 5.17 -24.88 -0.49
CA THR A 304 5.77 -23.54 -0.53
C THR A 304 6.10 -23.05 0.88
N ARG A 305 5.19 -23.22 1.84
CA ARG A 305 5.40 -22.89 3.24
C ARG A 305 6.62 -23.59 3.81
N GLN A 306 6.70 -24.92 3.63
CA GLN A 306 7.79 -25.74 4.17
C GLN A 306 9.14 -25.34 3.60
N ILE A 307 9.24 -25.16 2.30
CA ILE A 307 10.49 -24.78 1.63
C ILE A 307 10.93 -23.38 2.03
N HIS A 308 9.98 -22.43 2.14
CA HIS A 308 10.30 -21.07 2.54
C HIS A 308 10.81 -21.00 3.98
N LEU A 309 10.17 -21.71 4.92
CA LEU A 309 10.65 -21.81 6.30
C LEU A 309 12.04 -22.44 6.39
N GLN A 310 12.28 -23.50 5.62
CA GLN A 310 13.57 -24.17 5.58
C GLN A 310 14.68 -23.26 5.06
N LYS A 311 14.40 -22.54 3.97
CA LYS A 311 15.33 -21.55 3.41
C LYS A 311 15.65 -20.46 4.44
N TYR A 312 14.65 -20.01 5.17
CA TYR A 312 14.79 -19.00 6.22
C TYR A 312 15.66 -19.48 7.38
N ILE A 313 15.50 -20.74 7.80
CA ILE A 313 16.36 -21.37 8.82
C ILE A 313 17.82 -21.44 8.35
N PHE A 314 18.09 -21.90 7.12
CA PHE A 314 19.45 -21.95 6.60
C PHE A 314 20.08 -20.57 6.41
N HIS A 315 19.29 -19.56 6.05
CA HIS A 315 19.76 -18.18 6.05
C HIS A 315 20.22 -17.73 7.41
N THR A 316 19.49 -18.08 8.47
CA THR A 316 19.85 -17.73 9.84
C THR A 316 21.08 -18.50 10.30
N LEU A 317 21.18 -19.79 9.98
CA LEU A 317 22.37 -20.59 10.28
C LEU A 317 23.63 -20.08 9.56
N ASN A 318 23.50 -19.47 8.41
CA ASN A 318 24.62 -18.81 7.71
C ASN A 318 25.16 -17.56 8.40
N CYS A 319 24.42 -17.00 9.37
CA CYS A 319 24.89 -15.90 10.21
C CYS A 319 25.84 -16.36 11.33
N PHE A 320 25.89 -17.66 11.60
CA PHE A 320 26.68 -18.25 12.67
C PHE A 320 28.11 -18.52 12.20
N THR A 321 29.07 -18.40 13.12
CA THR A 321 30.48 -18.78 12.91
C THR A 321 30.80 -20.09 13.59
N PHE A 322 31.83 -20.79 13.13
CA PHE A 322 32.37 -21.95 13.79
C PHE A 322 33.43 -21.57 14.85
N ASP A 323 33.43 -22.28 15.94
CA ASP A 323 34.57 -22.29 16.85
C ASP A 323 35.82 -22.91 16.20
N THR A 324 36.99 -22.62 16.73
CA THR A 324 38.27 -23.18 16.28
C THR A 324 38.29 -24.71 16.19
N SER A 325 37.51 -25.37 17.04
CA SER A 325 37.35 -26.83 17.05
C SER A 325 36.41 -27.36 15.95
N GLY A 326 35.59 -26.52 15.31
CA GLY A 326 34.57 -26.85 14.29
C GLY A 326 33.36 -27.64 14.81
N ASN A 327 33.27 -27.90 16.11
CA ASN A 327 32.20 -28.66 16.74
C ASN A 327 31.05 -27.80 17.27
N PHE A 328 31.32 -26.51 17.51
CA PHE A 328 30.37 -25.57 18.08
C PHE A 328 30.12 -24.44 17.11
N PHE A 329 28.85 -24.02 17.03
CA PHE A 329 28.45 -22.79 16.42
C PHE A 329 28.42 -21.70 17.47
N VAL A 330 28.91 -20.54 17.09
CA VAL A 330 28.87 -19.31 17.86
C VAL A 330 27.99 -18.32 17.09
N ALA A 331 26.99 -17.80 17.75
CA ALA A 331 26.10 -16.77 17.22
C ALA A 331 26.00 -15.61 18.19
N GLU A 332 25.97 -14.39 17.68
CA GLU A 332 25.61 -13.21 18.47
C GLU A 332 24.14 -12.87 18.20
N CYS A 333 23.42 -12.57 19.25
CA CYS A 333 22.01 -12.27 19.17
C CYS A 333 21.56 -11.24 20.19
N TRP A 334 20.59 -10.41 19.80
CA TRP A 334 19.92 -9.48 20.67
C TRP A 334 18.72 -10.16 21.32
N ILE A 335 18.64 -10.10 22.65
CA ILE A 335 17.56 -10.70 23.44
C ILE A 335 17.03 -9.66 24.41
N LEU A 336 15.70 -9.63 24.61
CA LEU A 336 15.10 -8.82 25.66
C LEU A 336 15.54 -9.33 27.03
N GLU A 337 15.98 -8.44 27.91
CA GLU A 337 16.42 -8.81 29.25
C GLU A 337 15.37 -9.61 30.02
N ARG A 338 14.11 -9.24 29.88
CA ARG A 338 12.97 -9.91 30.50
C ARG A 338 12.74 -11.35 30.03
N GLU A 339 13.05 -11.65 28.77
CA GLU A 339 12.76 -12.94 28.12
C GLU A 339 13.97 -13.90 28.13
N MET A 340 15.06 -13.51 28.79
CA MET A 340 16.29 -14.32 28.84
C MET A 340 16.06 -15.73 29.37
N ASP A 341 15.33 -15.85 30.49
CA ASP A 341 15.02 -17.14 31.10
C ASP A 341 14.13 -18.01 30.22
N THR A 342 13.21 -17.38 29.52
CA THR A 342 12.30 -18.04 28.55
C THR A 342 13.09 -18.61 27.37
N VAL A 343 14.04 -17.86 26.84
CA VAL A 343 14.95 -18.30 25.77
C VAL A 343 15.80 -19.49 26.21
N LEU A 344 16.36 -19.45 27.43
CA LEU A 344 17.10 -20.58 27.99
C LEU A 344 16.24 -21.85 28.10
N GLN A 345 15.00 -21.73 28.58
CA GLN A 345 14.07 -22.86 28.66
C GLN A 345 13.74 -23.44 27.29
N ILE A 346 13.53 -22.58 26.28
CA ILE A 346 13.25 -23.00 24.91
C ILE A 346 14.43 -23.77 24.32
N LEU A 347 15.65 -23.25 24.49
CA LEU A 347 16.89 -23.91 24.04
C LEU A 347 17.09 -25.26 24.71
N HIS A 348 16.85 -25.36 26.03
CA HIS A 348 16.91 -26.63 26.74
C HIS A 348 15.91 -27.65 26.19
N ARG A 349 14.68 -27.21 25.90
CA ARG A 349 13.64 -28.06 25.31
C ARG A 349 14.03 -28.54 23.90
N ALA A 350 14.61 -27.65 23.09
CA ALA A 350 15.10 -28.01 21.76
C ALA A 350 16.17 -29.09 21.80
N VAL A 351 17.14 -29.01 22.70
CA VAL A 351 18.18 -30.03 22.84
C VAL A 351 17.62 -31.33 23.35
N MET A 352 16.74 -31.29 24.37
CA MET A 352 16.11 -32.51 24.89
C MET A 352 15.26 -33.27 23.86
N SER A 353 14.72 -32.58 22.87
CA SER A 353 13.96 -33.23 21.78
C SER A 353 14.81 -34.08 20.85
N ILE A 354 16.12 -33.80 20.74
CA ILE A 354 17.07 -34.50 19.90
C ILE A 354 17.83 -35.55 20.66
N ASP A 355 18.14 -35.26 21.94
CA ASP A 355 19.02 -36.08 22.76
C ASP A 355 18.32 -37.32 23.32
N ARG A 356 18.26 -38.37 22.49
CA ARG A 356 17.80 -39.70 22.90
C ARG A 356 18.86 -40.48 23.72
N ALA A 357 20.13 -40.07 23.66
CA ALA A 357 21.27 -40.82 24.21
C ALA A 357 22.04 -40.10 25.33
N GLY A 358 21.70 -38.88 25.71
CA GLY A 358 22.30 -38.11 26.81
C GLY A 358 23.70 -37.53 26.55
N TYR A 359 24.12 -37.44 25.28
CA TYR A 359 25.45 -36.96 24.89
C TYR A 359 25.51 -35.51 24.40
N THR A 360 24.38 -34.82 24.25
CA THR A 360 24.38 -33.46 23.75
C THR A 360 24.69 -32.44 24.85
N ILE A 361 25.58 -31.50 24.53
CA ILE A 361 26.01 -30.45 25.45
C ILE A 361 24.91 -29.39 25.50
N ARG A 362 24.62 -28.89 26.69
CA ARG A 362 23.63 -27.83 26.88
C ARG A 362 24.09 -26.55 26.21
N PRO A 363 23.17 -25.80 25.53
CA PRO A 363 23.52 -24.50 24.98
C PRO A 363 23.92 -23.50 26.07
N ILE A 364 24.91 -22.68 25.78
CA ILE A 364 25.43 -21.66 26.69
C ILE A 364 25.09 -20.31 26.13
N ILE A 365 24.56 -19.42 26.98
CA ILE A 365 24.32 -18.02 26.65
C ILE A 365 25.21 -17.17 27.57
N ASN A 366 26.12 -16.41 26.98
CA ASN A 366 26.95 -15.43 27.65
C ASN A 366 26.47 -14.03 27.29
N VAL A 367 26.31 -13.17 28.29
CA VAL A 367 25.98 -11.76 28.04
C VAL A 367 27.26 -11.02 27.69
N LEU A 368 27.27 -10.32 26.57
CA LEU A 368 28.38 -9.49 26.10
C LEU A 368 28.09 -8.01 26.42
N GLU A 369 29.07 -7.34 27.00
CA GLU A 369 29.05 -5.89 27.09
C GLU A 369 29.54 -5.31 25.76
N THR A 370 28.77 -4.43 25.18
CA THR A 370 29.07 -3.85 23.87
C THR A 370 28.79 -2.36 23.85
N SER A 371 29.60 -1.62 23.12
CA SER A 371 29.39 -0.21 22.79
C SER A 371 28.61 0.00 21.50
N GLU A 372 28.18 -1.08 20.82
CA GLU A 372 27.42 -0.98 19.59
C GLU A 372 26.01 -0.41 19.82
N MET A 373 25.45 0.23 18.78
CA MET A 373 24.09 0.73 18.85
C MET A 373 23.11 -0.42 19.04
N HIS A 374 22.40 -0.39 20.16
CA HIS A 374 21.37 -1.35 20.49
C HIS A 374 20.14 -1.14 19.61
N PRO A 375 19.49 -2.18 19.11
CA PRO A 375 18.21 -2.05 18.46
C PRO A 375 17.13 -1.58 19.44
N THR A 376 16.08 -0.97 18.92
CA THR A 376 14.99 -0.39 19.70
C THR A 376 13.75 -1.26 19.58
N TYR A 377 13.21 -1.69 20.71
CA TYR A 377 11.98 -2.46 20.77
C TYR A 377 10.94 -1.76 21.64
N ASN A 378 9.77 -1.49 21.05
CA ASN A 378 8.61 -0.96 21.74
C ASN A 378 7.48 -1.99 21.73
N LYS A 379 7.06 -2.45 22.91
CA LYS A 379 5.95 -3.40 23.00
C LYS A 379 4.64 -2.73 22.63
N THR A 380 3.99 -3.21 21.58
CA THR A 380 2.74 -2.66 21.04
C THR A 380 1.62 -3.70 21.04
N ASN A 381 0.37 -3.23 21.06
CA ASN A 381 -0.83 -4.03 20.86
C ASN A 381 -1.46 -3.67 19.52
N LYS A 382 -2.43 -4.44 19.04
CA LYS A 382 -3.16 -4.15 17.79
C LYS A 382 -3.64 -2.69 17.67
N PHE A 383 -4.05 -2.09 18.78
CA PHE A 383 -4.49 -0.69 18.84
C PHE A 383 -3.32 0.29 18.78
N THR A 384 -2.26 0.07 19.56
CA THR A 384 -1.14 1.00 19.71
C THR A 384 -0.12 0.89 18.58
N GLN A 385 -0.08 -0.23 17.87
CA GLN A 385 0.85 -0.48 16.79
C GLN A 385 0.75 0.57 15.67
N ILE A 386 -0.46 1.02 15.36
CA ILE A 386 -0.70 1.99 14.29
C ILE A 386 -0.07 3.35 14.63
N PHE A 387 -0.22 3.79 15.87
CA PHE A 387 0.38 5.04 16.35
C PHE A 387 1.90 4.94 16.42
N GLN A 388 2.42 3.77 16.80
CA GLN A 388 3.85 3.51 16.74
C GLN A 388 4.37 3.54 15.30
N ASN A 389 3.65 2.94 14.35
CA ASN A 389 4.02 2.97 12.93
C ASN A 389 4.07 4.40 12.36
N ILE A 390 3.17 5.29 12.80
CA ILE A 390 3.20 6.70 12.40
C ILE A 390 4.47 7.40 12.92
N VAL A 391 4.87 7.10 14.15
CA VAL A 391 6.12 7.63 14.72
C VAL A 391 7.33 7.04 14.01
N ASP A 392 7.34 5.73 13.79
CA ASP A 392 8.44 5.02 13.13
C ASP A 392 8.59 5.42 11.65
N SER A 393 7.51 5.90 11.01
CA SER A 393 7.57 6.47 9.66
C SER A 393 8.38 7.76 9.58
N TYR A 394 8.48 8.52 10.67
CA TYR A 394 9.38 9.67 10.78
C TYR A 394 10.84 9.23 10.98
N GLY A 395 11.07 8.27 11.84
CA GLY A 395 12.36 7.67 12.16
C GLY A 395 12.23 6.70 13.32
N ILE A 396 13.10 5.71 13.38
CA ILE A 396 13.11 4.75 14.47
C ILE A 396 13.85 5.37 15.66
N ALA A 397 13.24 5.32 16.85
CA ALA A 397 13.82 5.88 18.05
C ALA A 397 15.23 5.32 18.33
N SER A 398 16.14 6.15 18.82
CA SER A 398 17.41 5.69 19.36
C SER A 398 17.18 4.85 20.63
N TYR A 399 18.13 4.01 21.01
CA TYR A 399 17.97 3.15 22.17
C TYR A 399 17.69 3.97 23.44
N ARG A 400 16.59 3.64 24.13
CA ARG A 400 16.07 4.33 25.32
C ARG A 400 15.67 5.80 25.16
N GLU A 401 15.51 6.27 23.94
CA GLU A 401 14.91 7.55 23.64
C GLU A 401 13.45 7.60 24.08
N ILE A 402 12.94 8.78 24.37
CA ILE A 402 11.54 8.96 24.76
C ILE A 402 10.65 8.71 23.55
N ASN A 403 9.74 7.74 23.68
CA ASN A 403 8.79 7.42 22.63
C ASN A 403 7.62 8.40 22.64
N PRO A 404 7.37 9.18 21.56
CA PRO A 404 6.24 10.09 21.46
C PRO A 404 4.89 9.40 21.18
N ALA A 405 4.89 8.11 20.83
CA ALA A 405 3.67 7.39 20.45
C ALA A 405 2.57 7.38 21.54
N PRO A 406 2.85 7.21 22.85
CA PRO A 406 1.82 7.29 23.89
C PRO A 406 1.07 8.63 23.91
N PHE A 407 1.77 9.72 23.61
CA PHE A 407 1.14 11.05 23.53
C PHE A 407 0.34 11.19 22.22
N SER A 408 0.83 10.65 21.13
CA SER A 408 0.18 10.70 19.81
C SER A 408 -1.18 10.00 19.80
N ILE A 409 -1.42 9.00 20.64
CA ILE A 409 -2.71 8.31 20.75
C ILE A 409 -3.86 9.28 21.02
N ILE A 410 -3.60 10.30 21.85
CA ILE A 410 -4.62 11.28 22.24
C ILE A 410 -4.49 12.54 21.40
N THR A 411 -3.27 13.05 21.21
CA THR A 411 -3.06 14.35 20.54
C THR A 411 -3.39 14.31 19.08
N PHE A 412 -3.10 13.19 18.40
CA PHE A 412 -3.33 13.07 16.97
C PHE A 412 -4.83 13.14 16.60
N PRO A 413 -5.72 12.28 17.17
CA PRO A 413 -7.16 12.37 16.88
C PRO A 413 -7.77 13.69 17.38
N PHE A 414 -7.24 14.27 18.44
CA PHE A 414 -7.74 15.55 18.98
C PHE A 414 -7.45 16.72 18.05
N PHE A 415 -6.23 16.87 17.55
CA PHE A 415 -5.92 17.91 16.57
C PHE A 415 -6.70 17.74 15.27
N PHE A 416 -6.90 16.49 14.83
CA PHE A 416 -7.80 16.21 13.73
C PHE A 416 -9.23 16.71 14.04
N GLY A 417 -9.75 16.40 15.22
CA GLY A 417 -11.07 16.84 15.65
C GLY A 417 -11.22 18.37 15.67
N ILE A 418 -10.18 19.12 16.08
CA ILE A 418 -10.21 20.59 16.05
C ILE A 418 -10.34 21.10 14.61
N MET A 419 -9.61 20.52 13.66
CA MET A 419 -9.69 20.91 12.24
C MET A 419 -11.00 20.50 11.61
N PHE A 420 -11.51 19.32 11.95
CA PHE A 420 -12.68 18.65 11.38
C PHE A 420 -13.92 18.76 12.28
N GLY A 421 -14.08 19.84 13.02
CA GLY A 421 -15.03 20.02 14.11
C GLY A 421 -16.49 20.11 13.68
N ASP A 422 -17.06 19.04 13.14
CA ASP A 422 -18.48 18.87 12.81
C ASP A 422 -18.99 17.54 13.38
N PHE A 423 -20.09 17.59 14.15
CA PHE A 423 -20.68 16.40 14.76
C PHE A 423 -21.19 15.38 13.70
N GLY A 424 -21.82 15.87 12.63
CA GLY A 424 -22.39 15.00 11.60
C GLY A 424 -21.32 14.25 10.80
N HIS A 425 -20.29 14.96 10.36
CA HIS A 425 -19.19 14.36 9.64
C HIS A 425 -18.34 13.45 10.55
N GLY A 426 -18.17 13.84 11.82
CA GLY A 426 -17.52 13.00 12.83
C GLY A 426 -18.26 11.69 13.09
N LEU A 427 -19.61 11.73 13.11
CA LEU A 427 -20.42 10.53 13.23
C LEU A 427 -20.26 9.58 12.04
N LEU A 428 -20.20 10.12 10.82
CA LEU A 428 -19.95 9.30 9.62
C LEU A 428 -18.58 8.59 9.69
N LEU A 429 -17.53 9.31 10.10
CA LEU A 429 -16.20 8.71 10.30
C LEU A 429 -16.21 7.64 11.40
N PHE A 430 -16.88 7.90 12.50
CA PHE A 430 -17.01 6.95 13.59
C PHE A 430 -17.71 5.67 13.17
N LEU A 431 -18.84 5.78 12.46
CA LEU A 431 -19.57 4.63 11.92
C LEU A 431 -18.72 3.86 10.90
N ALA A 432 -17.99 4.54 10.03
CA ALA A 432 -17.05 3.90 9.11
C ALA A 432 -15.96 3.13 9.87
N GLY A 433 -15.35 3.72 10.89
CA GLY A 433 -14.35 3.07 11.74
C GLY A 433 -14.90 1.82 12.46
N ILE A 434 -16.09 1.91 13.05
CA ILE A 434 -16.74 0.79 13.72
C ILE A 434 -17.08 -0.33 12.73
N THR A 435 -17.64 -0.01 11.57
CA THR A 435 -17.96 -1.01 10.55
C THR A 435 -16.73 -1.79 10.10
N LEU A 436 -15.58 -1.11 9.90
CA LEU A 436 -14.31 -1.76 9.59
C LEU A 436 -13.85 -2.70 10.73
N ILE A 437 -14.01 -2.29 11.99
CA ILE A 437 -13.61 -3.10 13.15
C ILE A 437 -14.52 -4.32 13.29
N LEU A 438 -15.84 -4.16 13.18
CA LEU A 438 -16.79 -5.27 13.29
C LEU A 438 -16.67 -6.25 12.13
N SER A 439 -16.36 -5.76 10.94
CA SER A 439 -16.18 -6.57 9.74
C SER A 439 -14.76 -7.16 9.61
N GLU A 440 -13.88 -7.00 10.61
CA GLU A 440 -12.46 -7.44 10.55
C GLU A 440 -12.31 -8.87 10.02
N LYS A 441 -13.06 -9.82 10.59
CA LYS A 441 -12.97 -11.24 10.20
C LYS A 441 -13.42 -11.50 8.77
N ARG A 442 -14.44 -10.78 8.28
CA ARG A 442 -14.94 -10.91 6.90
C ARG A 442 -13.94 -10.31 5.90
N ILE A 443 -13.40 -9.13 6.21
CA ILE A 443 -12.47 -8.41 5.33
C ILE A 443 -11.16 -9.19 5.19
N ILE A 444 -10.62 -9.73 6.28
CA ILE A 444 -9.44 -10.59 6.25
C ILE A 444 -9.72 -11.85 5.39
N GLY A 445 -10.94 -12.41 5.47
CA GLY A 445 -11.33 -13.55 4.64
C GLY A 445 -11.48 -13.24 3.15
N MET A 446 -11.81 -11.99 2.77
CA MET A 446 -11.95 -11.57 1.37
C MET A 446 -10.61 -11.36 0.65
N ARG A 447 -9.48 -11.28 1.37
CA ARG A 447 -8.13 -11.12 0.81
C ARG A 447 -8.03 -10.06 -0.26
N ILE A 448 -8.48 -8.85 0.03
CA ILE A 448 -8.41 -7.73 -0.90
C ILE A 448 -6.94 -7.36 -1.10
N LYS A 449 -6.45 -7.45 -2.33
CA LYS A 449 -5.04 -7.20 -2.68
C LYS A 449 -4.71 -5.72 -2.91
N GLU A 450 -5.72 -4.85 -2.91
CA GLU A 450 -5.50 -3.42 -3.14
C GLU A 450 -4.76 -2.78 -1.96
N GLU A 451 -3.59 -2.21 -2.23
CA GLU A 451 -2.71 -1.59 -1.25
C GLU A 451 -3.36 -0.43 -0.50
N ILE A 452 -4.13 0.41 -1.23
CA ILE A 452 -4.84 1.55 -0.66
C ILE A 452 -5.86 1.07 0.39
N PHE A 453 -6.65 0.05 0.04
CA PHE A 453 -7.64 -0.51 0.96
C PHE A 453 -6.98 -1.11 2.21
N ASN A 454 -5.88 -1.84 2.04
CA ASN A 454 -5.14 -2.44 3.15
C ASN A 454 -4.57 -1.38 4.10
N THR A 455 -4.11 -0.25 3.57
CA THR A 455 -3.64 0.89 4.36
C THR A 455 -4.79 1.52 5.16
N PHE A 456 -5.95 1.74 4.55
CA PHE A 456 -7.15 2.22 5.26
C PHE A 456 -7.62 1.23 6.32
N PHE A 457 -7.62 -0.06 6.01
CA PHE A 457 -8.00 -1.10 6.96
C PHE A 457 -7.02 -1.20 8.15
N ALA A 458 -5.73 -1.02 7.90
CA ALA A 458 -4.74 -0.91 8.98
C ALA A 458 -5.05 0.28 9.89
N GLY A 459 -5.49 1.43 9.33
CA GLY A 459 -5.85 2.65 10.05
C GLY A 459 -7.21 2.66 10.78
N ARG A 460 -7.97 1.57 10.80
CA ARG A 460 -9.35 1.53 11.34
C ARG A 460 -9.53 2.09 12.74
N PHE A 461 -8.57 1.87 13.65
CA PHE A 461 -8.63 2.39 15.02
C PHE A 461 -8.40 3.90 15.09
N ILE A 462 -7.50 4.43 14.26
CA ILE A 462 -7.28 5.89 14.15
C ILE A 462 -8.53 6.56 13.62
N ILE A 463 -9.13 6.01 12.55
CA ILE A 463 -10.37 6.54 11.95
C ILE A 463 -11.50 6.60 12.99
N MET A 464 -11.67 5.55 13.77
CA MET A 464 -12.65 5.53 14.84
C MET A 464 -12.37 6.62 15.89
N MET A 465 -11.13 6.76 16.36
CA MET A 465 -10.76 7.76 17.35
C MET A 465 -10.91 9.20 16.80
N MET A 466 -10.51 9.43 15.55
CA MET A 466 -10.74 10.71 14.87
C MET A 466 -12.23 11.05 14.82
N GLY A 467 -13.09 10.07 14.52
CA GLY A 467 -14.53 10.25 14.56
C GLY A 467 -15.06 10.65 15.95
N VAL A 468 -14.60 9.99 17.01
CA VAL A 468 -15.01 10.32 18.41
C VAL A 468 -14.62 11.74 18.78
N PHE A 469 -13.37 12.13 18.53
CA PHE A 469 -12.91 13.48 18.87
C PHE A 469 -13.54 14.55 17.98
N SER A 470 -13.84 14.24 16.72
CA SER A 470 -14.58 15.13 15.82
C SER A 470 -16.02 15.35 16.29
N MET A 471 -16.71 14.31 16.80
CA MET A 471 -18.02 14.45 17.42
C MET A 471 -17.93 15.33 18.67
N TYR A 472 -16.93 15.12 19.53
CA TYR A 472 -16.74 15.93 20.74
C TYR A 472 -16.54 17.41 20.42
N THR A 473 -15.65 17.73 19.48
CA THR A 473 -15.41 19.12 19.05
C THR A 473 -16.60 19.71 18.32
N GLY A 474 -17.32 18.92 17.53
CA GLY A 474 -18.57 19.32 16.87
C GLY A 474 -19.68 19.69 17.85
N LEU A 475 -19.79 19.01 18.98
CA LEU A 475 -20.70 19.39 20.07
C LEU A 475 -20.29 20.73 20.70
N ILE A 476 -18.99 20.96 20.91
CA ILE A 476 -18.51 22.25 21.47
C ILE A 476 -18.78 23.40 20.50
N TYR A 477 -18.57 23.16 19.19
CA TYR A 477 -18.85 24.19 18.19
C TYR A 477 -20.36 24.32 17.89
N ASN A 478 -21.16 23.34 18.35
CA ASN A 478 -22.58 23.23 18.03
C ASN A 478 -22.82 23.28 16.50
N ASP A 479 -22.03 22.55 15.78
CA ASP A 479 -22.09 22.44 14.33
C ASP A 479 -22.41 21.01 13.90
N THR A 480 -23.50 20.85 13.13
CA THR A 480 -23.91 19.57 12.57
C THR A 480 -24.38 19.80 11.14
N PHE A 481 -23.59 19.39 10.15
CA PHE A 481 -23.85 19.69 8.74
C PHE A 481 -24.13 21.16 8.48
N SER A 482 -23.35 22.07 9.06
CA SER A 482 -23.49 23.51 9.00
C SER A 482 -24.74 24.08 9.67
N LYS A 483 -25.39 23.32 10.54
CA LYS A 483 -26.54 23.76 11.34
C LYS A 483 -26.31 23.53 12.80
N SER A 484 -26.72 24.46 13.64
CA SER A 484 -26.67 24.32 15.10
C SER A 484 -27.96 23.73 15.62
N PHE A 485 -27.84 22.93 16.69
CA PHE A 485 -28.97 22.39 17.43
C PHE A 485 -29.28 23.24 18.64
N ASN A 486 -30.58 23.48 18.89
CA ASN A 486 -31.06 24.06 20.10
C ASN A 486 -31.63 22.99 21.05
N ILE A 487 -30.74 22.30 21.79
CA ILE A 487 -31.13 21.21 22.71
C ILE A 487 -31.55 21.79 24.08
N PHE A 488 -30.83 22.81 24.58
CA PHE A 488 -30.99 23.32 25.95
C PHE A 488 -31.80 24.60 26.01
N GLY A 489 -32.30 25.11 24.90
CA GLY A 489 -32.95 26.41 24.82
C GLY A 489 -31.93 27.56 24.75
N SER A 490 -32.15 28.51 23.81
CA SER A 490 -31.26 29.68 23.67
C SER A 490 -31.42 30.64 24.85
N LYS A 491 -30.32 31.13 25.41
CA LYS A 491 -30.25 32.11 26.47
C LYS A 491 -30.21 33.57 25.94
N TRP A 492 -30.15 33.68 24.64
CA TRP A 492 -30.11 34.99 23.95
C TRP A 492 -31.47 35.27 23.31
N ARG A 493 -31.89 36.49 23.32
CA ARG A 493 -33.11 36.97 22.68
C ARG A 493 -32.77 37.54 21.30
N ASN A 494 -33.50 37.19 20.28
CA ASN A 494 -33.40 37.88 19.01
C ASN A 494 -33.91 39.32 19.10
N PRO A 495 -33.09 40.35 18.91
CA PRO A 495 -33.53 41.74 18.99
C PRO A 495 -34.49 42.14 17.88
N PHE A 496 -34.52 41.36 16.75
CA PHE A 496 -35.36 41.66 15.60
C PHE A 496 -36.69 40.92 15.66
N ASN A 497 -37.79 41.64 15.43
CA ASN A 497 -39.13 41.04 15.33
C ASN A 497 -39.26 40.22 14.02
N HIS A 498 -40.08 39.21 14.03
CA HIS A 498 -40.30 38.33 12.87
C HIS A 498 -40.78 39.09 11.62
N THR A 499 -41.60 40.16 11.83
CA THR A 499 -42.08 41.05 10.77
C THR A 499 -40.96 41.88 10.13
N GLU A 500 -40.01 42.34 10.91
CA GLU A 500 -38.83 43.07 10.43
C GLU A 500 -37.88 42.16 9.66
N LEU A 501 -37.65 40.93 10.16
CA LEU A 501 -36.85 39.94 9.45
C LEU A 501 -37.43 39.57 8.06
N ILE A 502 -38.74 39.38 7.97
CA ILE A 502 -39.42 39.14 6.67
C ILE A 502 -39.30 40.39 5.76
N GLY A 503 -39.39 41.61 6.33
CA GLY A 503 -39.19 42.86 5.60
C GLY A 503 -37.79 42.97 5.03
N LEU A 504 -36.77 42.72 5.84
CA LEU A 504 -35.36 42.68 5.42
C LEU A 504 -35.07 41.61 4.39
N GLN A 505 -35.66 40.41 4.52
CA GLN A 505 -35.52 39.35 3.53
C GLN A 505 -36.14 39.72 2.18
N LYS A 506 -37.32 40.33 2.17
CA LYS A 506 -37.97 40.86 0.93
C LYS A 506 -37.11 41.94 0.28
N MET A 507 -36.55 42.88 1.07
CA MET A 507 -35.64 43.91 0.57
C MET A 507 -34.37 43.30 -0.01
N ALA A 508 -33.77 42.35 0.66
CA ALA A 508 -32.54 41.69 0.23
C ALA A 508 -32.77 40.91 -1.11
N LEU A 509 -33.90 40.26 -1.24
CA LEU A 509 -34.31 39.58 -2.46
C LEU A 509 -34.54 40.57 -3.61
N SER A 510 -35.14 41.75 -3.33
CA SER A 510 -35.37 42.77 -4.37
C SER A 510 -34.07 43.42 -4.86
N ILE A 511 -33.08 43.57 -4.01
CA ILE A 511 -31.79 44.20 -4.32
C ILE A 511 -30.74 43.19 -4.75
N ARG A 512 -31.02 41.88 -4.69
CA ARG A 512 -30.06 40.76 -4.89
C ARG A 512 -28.79 40.88 -4.05
N LYS A 513 -28.87 41.48 -2.84
CA LYS A 513 -27.77 41.53 -1.87
C LYS A 513 -28.20 40.78 -0.62
N LYS A 514 -27.23 40.19 0.06
CA LYS A 514 -27.45 39.58 1.41
C LYS A 514 -27.75 40.68 2.40
N ALA A 515 -28.80 40.50 3.19
CA ALA A 515 -29.02 41.37 4.37
C ALA A 515 -28.03 40.92 5.47
N SER A 516 -27.16 41.82 5.91
CA SER A 516 -26.27 41.55 7.04
C SER A 516 -27.00 41.88 8.33
N LEU A 517 -27.09 40.88 9.21
CA LEU A 517 -27.63 41.02 10.55
C LEU A 517 -26.47 41.07 11.55
N ILE A 518 -26.34 42.16 12.26
CA ILE A 518 -25.32 42.32 13.31
C ILE A 518 -26.01 42.31 14.64
N PHE A 519 -25.64 41.39 15.52
CA PHE A 519 -26.17 41.35 16.89
C PHE A 519 -25.26 42.11 17.84
N ASP A 520 -25.85 43.06 18.58
CA ASP A 520 -25.17 43.68 19.69
C ASP A 520 -25.33 42.83 20.96
N PRO A 521 -24.25 42.40 21.61
CA PRO A 521 -24.32 41.57 22.82
C PRO A 521 -25.11 42.22 23.96
N ASN A 522 -25.11 43.58 24.06
CA ASN A 522 -25.81 44.29 25.14
C ASN A 522 -27.34 44.23 25.00
N ASP A 523 -27.84 44.20 23.76
CA ASP A 523 -29.29 44.18 23.48
C ASP A 523 -29.85 42.76 23.42
N ALA A 524 -28.99 41.78 23.07
CA ALA A 524 -29.40 40.39 22.86
C ALA A 524 -29.33 39.52 24.12
N PHE A 525 -28.60 39.92 25.18
CA PHE A 525 -28.37 39.11 26.36
C PHE A 525 -29.49 39.28 27.41
N LEU A 526 -30.08 38.19 27.83
CA LEU A 526 -31.04 38.11 28.96
C LEU A 526 -30.25 37.82 30.24
N GLY A 527 -29.93 38.84 30.99
CA GLY A 527 -28.95 38.87 32.07
C GLY A 527 -29.19 38.00 33.34
N GLU A 528 -30.23 37.15 33.37
CA GLU A 528 -30.56 36.39 34.58
C GLU A 528 -30.18 34.88 34.56
N GLU A 529 -29.91 34.31 33.43
CA GLU A 529 -29.79 32.81 33.34
C GLU A 529 -28.47 32.32 32.77
N GLY A 530 -27.39 32.97 32.81
CA GLY A 530 -26.08 32.39 32.40
C GLY A 530 -25.96 32.00 30.90
N PRO A 531 -24.79 31.59 30.42
CA PRO A 531 -24.56 31.23 29.03
C PRO A 531 -25.18 29.85 28.67
N TYR A 532 -25.30 29.58 27.37
CA TYR A 532 -25.72 28.24 26.85
C TYR A 532 -24.85 27.14 27.45
N LEU A 533 -25.49 26.04 27.86
CA LEU A 533 -24.86 25.01 28.71
C LEU A 533 -23.70 24.29 28.03
N LEU A 534 -23.79 24.03 26.75
CA LEU A 534 -22.78 23.29 25.99
C LEU A 534 -22.58 23.91 24.60
N GLY A 535 -21.42 24.51 24.38
CA GLY A 535 -21.04 25.06 23.09
C GLY A 535 -21.66 26.41 22.74
N MET A 536 -21.73 26.70 21.45
CA MET A 536 -22.20 27.99 20.92
C MET A 536 -23.73 28.04 20.88
N ASP A 537 -24.29 29.17 21.30
CA ASP A 537 -25.74 29.36 21.24
C ASP A 537 -26.23 29.42 19.79
N PRO A 538 -27.30 28.68 19.41
CA PRO A 538 -27.80 28.62 18.06
C PRO A 538 -28.27 29.94 17.47
N ILE A 539 -28.60 30.93 18.27
CA ILE A 539 -29.05 32.23 17.80
C ILE A 539 -27.96 32.99 17.04
N TRP A 540 -26.70 32.74 17.37
CA TRP A 540 -25.57 33.36 16.71
C TRP A 540 -25.40 32.94 15.25
N ASN A 541 -26.03 31.88 14.83
CA ASN A 541 -26.04 31.48 13.41
C ASN A 541 -26.81 32.43 12.51
N LEU A 542 -27.68 33.27 13.08
CA LEU A 542 -28.38 34.28 12.34
C LEU A 542 -27.55 35.55 12.13
N ALA A 543 -26.46 35.71 12.89
CA ALA A 543 -25.63 36.93 12.87
C ALA A 543 -24.42 36.75 11.91
N ASP A 544 -24.12 37.78 11.14
CA ASP A 544 -22.92 37.82 10.28
C ASP A 544 -21.62 37.93 11.11
N ASN A 545 -21.70 38.41 12.33
CA ASN A 545 -20.58 38.53 13.27
C ASN A 545 -20.32 37.24 14.08
N ARG A 546 -20.94 36.10 13.72
CA ARG A 546 -20.73 34.79 14.35
C ARG A 546 -19.27 34.30 14.32
N LEU A 547 -18.50 34.72 13.29
CA LEU A 547 -17.10 34.28 13.12
C LEU A 547 -16.24 34.64 14.35
N ASN A 548 -16.53 35.75 15.04
CA ASN A 548 -15.81 36.16 16.25
C ASN A 548 -16.05 35.16 17.38
N PHE A 549 -17.29 34.73 17.53
CA PHE A 549 -17.65 33.70 18.54
C PHE A 549 -17.06 32.33 18.21
N ILE A 550 -17.10 31.91 16.94
CA ILE A 550 -16.49 30.66 16.51
C ILE A 550 -14.99 30.65 16.79
N ASN A 551 -14.29 31.75 16.46
CA ASN A 551 -12.86 31.87 16.73
C ASN A 551 -12.54 31.78 18.22
N SER A 552 -13.34 32.47 19.08
CA SER A 552 -13.18 32.42 20.54
C SER A 552 -13.42 31.00 21.10
N MET A 553 -14.44 30.29 20.61
CA MET A 553 -14.74 28.92 21.02
C MET A 553 -13.66 27.94 20.56
N LYS A 554 -13.09 28.11 19.36
CA LYS A 554 -11.96 27.30 18.89
C LYS A 554 -10.71 27.50 19.74
N PHE A 555 -10.43 28.73 20.13
CA PHE A 555 -9.35 29.04 21.06
C PHE A 555 -9.58 28.41 22.44
N LEU A 556 -10.79 28.49 22.97
CA LEU A 556 -11.16 27.89 24.25
C LEU A 556 -11.07 26.35 24.20
N SER A 557 -11.48 25.69 23.13
CA SER A 557 -11.37 24.25 23.00
C SER A 557 -9.91 23.78 23.06
N LEU A 558 -8.99 24.60 22.57
CA LEU A 558 -7.56 24.38 22.66
C LEU A 558 -7.03 24.55 24.09
N CYS A 559 -7.52 25.55 24.82
CA CYS A 559 -7.14 25.83 26.21
C CYS A 559 -7.77 24.83 27.21
N HIS A 560 -8.97 24.32 26.93
CA HIS A 560 -9.71 23.41 27.81
C HIS A 560 -8.95 22.13 28.18
N LYS A 561 -8.09 21.66 27.30
CA LYS A 561 -7.27 20.47 27.51
C LYS A 561 -6.16 20.68 28.57
N PHE A 562 -5.73 21.92 28.77
CA PHE A 562 -4.74 22.27 29.78
C PHE A 562 -5.31 22.38 31.20
N MET A 563 -6.66 22.49 31.32
CA MET A 563 -7.32 22.80 32.59
C MET A 563 -8.48 21.83 32.87
N ASP A 564 -8.21 20.58 33.02
CA ASP A 564 -9.17 19.47 33.08
C ASP A 564 -10.05 19.39 34.34
N ASN A 565 -10.35 20.46 35.04
CA ASN A 565 -11.08 20.33 36.31
C ASN A 565 -12.16 21.34 36.66
N SER A 566 -12.74 22.13 35.79
CA SER A 566 -14.01 22.77 36.16
C SER A 566 -14.83 23.31 35.01
N SER A 567 -15.98 22.70 34.77
CA SER A 567 -17.04 23.23 33.89
C SER A 567 -17.52 24.61 34.30
N THR A 568 -17.44 24.94 35.57
CA THR A 568 -17.68 26.28 36.13
C THR A 568 -16.65 27.32 35.71
N PHE A 569 -15.37 26.95 35.62
CA PHE A 569 -14.31 27.87 35.20
C PHE A 569 -14.40 28.23 33.73
N THR A 570 -14.78 27.24 32.89
CA THR A 570 -15.00 27.47 31.45
C THR A 570 -16.16 28.42 31.20
N ASN A 571 -17.27 28.26 31.95
CA ASN A 571 -18.43 29.13 31.86
C ASN A 571 -18.11 30.54 32.33
N ILE A 572 -17.35 30.70 33.42
CA ILE A 572 -16.88 31.99 33.95
C ILE A 572 -15.90 32.63 32.98
N PHE A 573 -14.97 31.86 32.40
CA PHE A 573 -14.00 32.37 31.45
C PHE A 573 -14.67 32.85 30.14
N VAL A 574 -15.63 32.10 29.61
CA VAL A 574 -16.44 32.50 28.45
C VAL A 574 -17.25 33.74 28.78
N PHE A 575 -17.85 33.79 29.95
CA PHE A 575 -18.66 34.93 30.37
C PHE A 575 -17.82 36.20 30.56
N TYR A 576 -16.67 36.13 31.22
CA TYR A 576 -15.83 37.29 31.49
C TYR A 576 -14.95 37.71 30.30
N PHE A 577 -14.51 36.78 29.45
CA PHE A 577 -13.60 37.07 28.35
C PHE A 577 -14.29 37.28 26.99
N CYS A 578 -15.43 36.63 26.75
CA CYS A 578 -16.11 36.76 25.45
C CYS A 578 -17.19 37.84 25.44
N LEU A 579 -17.73 38.26 26.60
CA LEU A 579 -18.74 39.29 26.67
C LEU A 579 -18.27 40.68 26.23
N PRO A 580 -17.04 41.13 26.49
CA PRO A 580 -16.56 42.43 26.03
C PRO A 580 -16.17 42.50 24.56
N LEU A 581 -16.17 41.36 23.86
CA LEU A 581 -15.83 41.30 22.45
C LEU A 581 -16.95 41.87 21.59
N CYS A 582 -16.84 43.12 21.33
CA CYS A 582 -17.76 43.90 20.51
C CYS A 582 -17.92 43.34 19.12
N SER A 583 -19.12 43.31 18.63
CA SER A 583 -19.62 42.66 17.45
C SER A 583 -19.00 43.09 16.11
N HIS A 584 -18.25 44.17 16.03
CA HIS A 584 -17.73 44.73 14.79
C HIS A 584 -16.21 44.66 14.62
N CYS A 585 -15.48 44.29 15.68
CA CYS A 585 -14.03 44.39 15.74
C CYS A 585 -13.42 43.02 16.02
N ALA A 586 -13.41 42.11 15.00
CA ALA A 586 -12.69 40.84 15.12
C ALA A 586 -11.20 41.06 14.91
N PRO A 587 -10.34 40.84 15.91
CA PRO A 587 -8.91 40.92 15.71
C PRO A 587 -8.46 39.73 14.84
N SER A 588 -7.69 40.05 13.81
CA SER A 588 -7.02 39.00 13.04
C SER A 588 -5.91 38.37 13.87
N LEU A 589 -5.90 37.04 14.00
CA LEU A 589 -4.87 36.30 14.72
C LEU A 589 -3.46 36.56 14.17
N LEU A 590 -3.32 36.62 12.85
CA LEU A 590 -2.06 36.88 12.18
C LEU A 590 -1.53 38.29 12.46
N ILE A 591 -2.39 39.30 12.34
CA ILE A 591 -2.04 40.70 12.60
C ILE A 591 -1.76 40.88 14.11
N GLY A 592 -2.50 40.21 14.99
CA GLY A 592 -2.25 40.19 16.43
C GLY A 592 -0.85 39.64 16.76
N LEU A 593 -0.46 38.55 16.16
CA LEU A 593 0.87 37.94 16.31
C LEU A 593 1.99 38.89 15.83
N ILE A 594 1.82 39.51 14.65
CA ILE A 594 2.80 40.44 14.10
C ILE A 594 2.90 41.69 15.02
N ASN A 595 1.79 42.22 15.50
CA ASN A 595 1.78 43.38 16.40
C ASN A 595 2.44 43.08 17.75
N MET A 596 2.32 41.85 18.27
CA MET A 596 2.99 41.39 19.47
C MET A 596 4.52 41.47 19.32
N PHE A 597 5.06 40.98 18.22
CA PHE A 597 6.51 41.02 17.97
C PHE A 597 7.03 42.38 17.58
N MET A 598 6.24 43.22 16.85
CA MET A 598 6.62 44.55 16.41
C MET A 598 6.40 45.63 17.45
N TYR A 599 5.79 45.26 18.60
CA TYR A 599 5.46 46.21 19.67
C TYR A 599 4.68 47.45 19.20
N LYS A 600 3.80 47.29 18.20
CA LYS A 600 2.95 48.36 17.71
C LYS A 600 1.80 48.56 18.65
N SER A 601 1.61 49.83 19.06
CA SER A 601 0.40 50.23 19.80
C SER A 601 -0.81 50.03 18.91
N ARG A 602 -1.81 49.28 19.40
CA ARG A 602 -3.06 49.02 18.71
C ARG A 602 -4.03 50.18 18.82
N GLN A 603 -3.68 51.32 18.25
CA GLN A 603 -4.45 52.56 18.40
C GLN A 603 -5.50 52.73 17.28
N GLU A 604 -5.59 51.90 16.29
CA GLU A 604 -6.54 52.04 15.20
C GLU A 604 -7.84 51.32 15.53
N GLY A 605 -8.87 52.08 15.94
CA GLY A 605 -10.23 51.55 15.99
C GLY A 605 -10.81 51.36 14.59
N PHE A 606 -11.84 50.51 14.46
CA PHE A 606 -12.53 50.35 13.18
C PHE A 606 -13.49 51.54 12.99
N LEU A 607 -13.33 52.22 11.84
CA LEU A 607 -14.22 53.34 11.45
C LEU A 607 -15.55 52.80 10.93
N LYS A 608 -16.66 53.50 11.23
CA LYS A 608 -17.94 53.23 10.57
C LYS A 608 -17.78 53.40 9.05
N PRO A 609 -18.34 52.53 8.22
CA PRO A 609 -18.31 52.69 6.77
C PRO A 609 -18.99 54.00 6.40
N ASN A 610 -18.27 54.93 5.75
CA ASN A 610 -18.68 56.27 5.31
C ASN A 610 -18.75 57.36 6.39
N SER A 611 -18.16 57.22 7.56
CA SER A 611 -18.04 58.25 8.58
C SER A 611 -16.65 58.25 9.21
N THR A 612 -16.24 59.40 9.76
CA THR A 612 -15.01 59.54 10.53
C THR A 612 -15.20 59.15 12.01
N GLU A 613 -16.37 58.67 12.38
CA GLU A 613 -16.67 58.22 13.74
C GLU A 613 -16.24 56.77 13.97
N GLU A 614 -15.52 56.52 15.07
CA GLU A 614 -15.22 55.18 15.54
C GLU A 614 -16.46 54.53 16.16
N TYR A 615 -16.59 53.25 16.05
CA TYR A 615 -17.61 52.52 16.80
C TYR A 615 -17.37 52.66 18.29
N PRO A 616 -18.34 53.13 19.07
CA PRO A 616 -18.14 53.51 20.49
C PRO A 616 -17.72 52.36 21.39
N ASN A 617 -17.86 51.12 20.94
CA ASN A 617 -17.54 49.89 21.70
C ASN A 617 -16.36 49.10 21.13
N CYS A 618 -15.67 49.58 20.10
CA CYS A 618 -14.44 48.97 19.61
C CYS A 618 -13.26 49.32 20.50
N HIS A 619 -13.18 48.70 21.65
CA HIS A 619 -11.94 48.75 22.44
C HIS A 619 -10.85 47.98 21.68
N LEU A 620 -9.96 48.72 20.97
CA LEU A 620 -8.63 48.27 20.57
C LEU A 620 -8.58 46.75 20.25
N SER A 621 -8.96 46.29 19.11
CA SER A 621 -8.85 44.90 18.59
C SER A 621 -8.13 43.89 19.51
N THR A 622 -8.51 43.83 20.79
CA THR A 622 -7.90 43.01 21.83
C THR A 622 -8.79 41.83 22.17
N TRP A 623 -8.20 40.69 22.44
CA TRP A 623 -8.92 39.47 22.84
C TRP A 623 -9.35 39.49 24.31
N TYR A 624 -8.60 40.19 25.18
CA TYR A 624 -8.85 40.30 26.61
C TYR A 624 -8.34 41.61 27.13
N PRO A 625 -8.86 42.10 28.25
CA PRO A 625 -8.41 43.37 28.86
C PRO A 625 -6.93 43.26 29.24
N GLU A 626 -6.16 44.34 29.05
CA GLU A 626 -4.72 44.45 29.33
C GLU A 626 -3.83 43.52 28.53
N GLN A 627 -4.29 43.02 27.37
CA GLN A 627 -3.52 42.15 26.49
C GLN A 627 -2.13 42.70 26.16
N ALA A 628 -2.01 44.00 25.89
CA ALA A 628 -0.74 44.63 25.52
C ALA A 628 0.30 44.55 26.66
N THR A 629 -0.13 44.66 27.91
CA THR A 629 0.76 44.56 29.08
C THR A 629 1.24 43.12 29.29
N ILE A 630 0.33 42.15 29.16
CA ILE A 630 0.68 40.73 29.30
C ILE A 630 1.61 40.27 28.16
N GLU A 631 1.32 40.68 26.92
CA GLU A 631 2.17 40.37 25.77
C GLU A 631 3.58 40.98 25.92
N ALA A 632 3.67 42.24 26.43
CA ALA A 632 4.95 42.87 26.69
C ALA A 632 5.77 42.13 27.74
N ILE A 633 5.15 41.62 28.80
CA ILE A 633 5.83 40.81 29.82
C ILE A 633 6.31 39.51 29.23
N LEU A 634 5.48 38.81 28.43
CA LEU A 634 5.83 37.56 27.80
C LEU A 634 6.99 37.72 26.79
N VAL A 635 6.96 38.78 25.98
CA VAL A 635 8.06 39.11 25.05
C VAL A 635 9.34 39.45 25.83
N GLY A 636 9.23 40.20 26.94
CA GLY A 636 10.35 40.51 27.82
C GLY A 636 11.00 39.24 28.41
N ILE A 637 10.20 38.30 28.87
CA ILE A 637 10.68 36.98 29.36
C ILE A 637 11.35 36.20 28.21
N ALA A 638 10.77 36.16 27.02
CA ALA A 638 11.35 35.47 25.85
C ALA A 638 12.72 36.07 25.46
N ILE A 639 12.83 37.43 25.45
CA ILE A 639 14.10 38.10 25.18
C ILE A 639 15.14 37.79 26.26
N LEU A 640 14.74 37.67 27.53
CA LEU A 640 15.65 37.28 28.61
C LEU A 640 16.12 35.81 28.48
N CYS A 641 15.28 34.94 27.99
CA CYS A 641 15.64 33.52 27.81
C CYS A 641 16.70 33.29 26.71
N MET A 642 16.75 34.15 25.67
CA MET A 642 17.73 33.99 24.57
C MET A 642 19.20 34.03 25.05
N PRO A 643 19.66 34.99 25.85
CA PRO A 643 21.01 34.99 26.40
C PRO A 643 21.26 33.79 27.32
N ILE A 644 20.28 33.37 28.09
CA ILE A 644 20.42 32.20 28.97
C ILE A 644 20.66 30.95 28.17
N MET A 645 19.92 30.72 27.08
CA MET A 645 20.16 29.59 26.17
C MET A 645 21.52 29.68 25.50
N LEU A 646 21.97 30.87 25.07
CA LEU A 646 23.24 31.06 24.39
C LEU A 646 24.44 30.75 25.29
N PHE A 647 24.42 31.18 26.55
CA PHE A 647 25.58 31.09 27.46
C PHE A 647 25.55 29.85 28.39
N SER A 648 24.41 29.16 28.54
CA SER A 648 24.27 28.09 29.54
C SER A 648 25.23 26.92 29.31
N LYS A 649 25.30 26.39 28.09
CA LYS A 649 26.22 25.27 27.74
C LYS A 649 27.69 25.66 27.84
N PRO A 650 28.15 26.79 27.25
CA PRO A 650 29.54 27.20 27.38
C PRO A 650 29.98 27.46 28.85
N ILE A 651 29.13 28.07 29.64
CA ILE A 651 29.41 28.33 31.07
C ILE A 651 29.47 27.02 31.86
N ALA A 652 28.47 26.14 31.69
CA ALA A 652 28.45 24.84 32.36
C ALA A 652 29.72 24.01 32.06
N ARG A 653 30.17 24.02 30.80
CA ARG A 653 31.42 23.34 30.42
C ARG A 653 32.65 24.01 31.02
N SER A 654 32.72 25.34 31.00
CA SER A 654 33.83 26.08 31.62
C SER A 654 33.94 25.78 33.15
N VAL A 655 32.80 25.69 33.83
CA VAL A 655 32.74 25.33 35.22
C VAL A 655 33.19 23.85 35.42
N ARG A 656 32.73 22.93 34.55
CA ARG A 656 33.13 21.52 34.63
C ARG A 656 34.65 21.34 34.41
N ILE A 657 35.22 22.01 33.41
CA ILE A 657 36.68 21.99 33.14
C ILE A 657 37.45 22.51 34.37
N LYS A 658 36.95 23.56 35.01
CA LYS A 658 37.56 24.06 36.25
C LYS A 658 37.48 23.07 37.38
N MET A 659 36.33 22.43 37.58
CA MET A 659 36.15 21.41 38.61
C MET A 659 37.06 20.18 38.37
N ASP A 660 37.14 19.75 37.12
CA ASP A 660 38.01 18.63 36.75
C ASP A 660 39.51 18.96 36.93
N SER A 661 39.91 20.21 36.66
CA SER A 661 41.29 20.66 36.96
C SER A 661 41.58 20.75 38.42
N GLU A 662 40.67 21.22 39.28
CA GLU A 662 40.76 21.23 40.74
C GLU A 662 40.84 19.82 41.31
N VAL A 663 40.04 18.89 40.82
CA VAL A 663 40.06 17.47 41.17
C VAL A 663 41.37 16.82 40.76
N ALA A 664 41.90 17.14 39.56
CA ALA A 664 43.18 16.64 39.12
C ALA A 664 44.35 17.19 39.94
N GLU A 665 44.32 18.46 40.36
CA GLU A 665 45.30 19.03 41.30
C GLU A 665 45.23 18.38 42.70
N LEU A 666 44.02 18.11 43.22
CA LEU A 666 43.81 17.39 44.47
C LEU A 666 44.35 15.96 44.39
N ILE A 667 44.14 15.25 43.28
CA ILE A 667 44.67 13.90 43.04
C ILE A 667 46.20 13.93 42.95
N THR A 668 46.79 14.89 42.25
CA THR A 668 48.24 15.04 42.16
C THR A 668 48.87 15.42 43.49
N ASN A 669 48.23 16.26 44.27
CA ASN A 669 48.69 16.59 45.63
C ASN A 669 48.54 15.42 46.60
N THR A 670 47.52 14.56 46.44
CA THR A 670 47.34 13.34 47.25
C THR A 670 48.33 12.25 46.84
N GLN A 671 48.71 12.11 45.57
CA GLN A 671 49.74 11.20 45.09
C GLN A 671 51.14 11.60 45.52
N SER A 672 51.40 12.89 45.74
CA SER A 672 52.71 13.33 46.30
C SER A 672 52.85 13.02 47.77
N ILE A 673 51.81 12.69 48.51
CA ILE A 673 51.82 12.29 49.92
C ILE A 673 51.89 10.76 50.10
N THR A 674 51.54 9.98 49.03
CA THR A 674 51.54 8.49 49.07
C THR A 674 52.63 7.83 48.26
N ASN A 675 53.78 8.43 48.10
CA ASN A 675 54.98 7.76 47.58
C ASN A 675 55.48 6.69 48.55
N LEU A 676 54.78 5.60 48.67
CA LEU A 676 55.24 4.31 49.19
C LEU A 676 54.30 3.16 48.79
N LYS A 677 54.76 2.45 47.79
CA LYS A 677 54.44 1.07 47.36
C LYS A 677 53.95 0.95 45.92
N GLU A 678 54.92 0.59 45.10
CA GLU A 678 54.69 -0.16 43.91
C GLU A 678 53.86 -1.39 44.20
N VAL A 679 52.70 -1.51 43.59
CA VAL A 679 52.06 -2.77 43.22
C VAL A 679 51.47 -2.63 41.82
N ASP A 680 51.80 -3.62 41.05
CA ASP A 680 51.59 -3.82 39.64
C ASP A 680 50.24 -3.32 39.04
N SER A 681 50.40 -2.74 37.90
CA SER A 681 49.38 -2.27 36.99
C SER A 681 48.50 -3.41 36.49
N GLU A 682 47.33 -3.61 37.05
CA GLU A 682 46.16 -4.09 36.34
C GLU A 682 45.46 -2.88 35.71
N LYS A 683 45.40 -2.85 34.42
CA LYS A 683 44.67 -1.86 33.66
C LYS A 683 43.20 -1.90 34.07
N ASN A 684 42.76 -0.87 34.79
CA ASN A 684 41.37 -0.66 35.09
C ASN A 684 40.58 -0.35 33.76
N PRO A 685 39.63 -1.18 33.35
CA PRO A 685 38.80 -0.94 32.16
C PRO A 685 37.89 0.26 32.29
N ILE A 686 37.75 0.84 33.50
CA ILE A 686 36.89 1.99 33.79
C ILE A 686 37.37 3.30 33.09
N LYS A 687 38.64 3.39 32.64
CA LYS A 687 39.14 4.57 31.95
C LYS A 687 38.86 4.60 30.45
N GLU A 688 38.67 3.49 29.78
CA GLU A 688 38.36 3.43 28.37
C GLU A 688 36.87 3.69 28.08
N ASP A 689 35.97 3.32 28.98
CA ASP A 689 34.51 3.54 28.83
C ASP A 689 34.10 5.00 29.04
N ILE A 690 34.86 5.79 29.76
CA ILE A 690 34.63 7.25 29.90
C ILE A 690 35.06 8.01 28.62
N ILE A 691 35.98 7.46 27.84
CA ILE A 691 36.53 8.11 26.62
C ILE A 691 35.61 7.93 25.42
N ALA A 692 34.81 6.88 25.38
CA ALA A 692 33.89 6.61 24.27
C ALA A 692 32.57 7.42 24.34
N TYR A 693 32.20 7.98 25.48
CA TYR A 693 30.95 8.71 25.68
C TYR A 693 30.98 10.17 25.21
N ASN A 694 32.12 10.70 24.79
CA ASN A 694 32.33 12.13 24.60
C ASN A 694 33.00 12.51 23.29
N ALA A 695 32.34 12.24 22.16
CA ALA A 695 32.72 12.94 20.91
C ALA A 695 32.44 14.46 21.02
N GLU A 696 31.50 14.88 21.88
CA GLU A 696 31.27 16.30 22.23
C GLU A 696 32.36 16.87 23.16
N ASP A 697 33.09 16.07 23.89
CA ASP A 697 34.12 16.52 24.84
C ASP A 697 35.47 16.90 24.20
N GLN A 698 35.60 16.65 22.88
CA GLN A 698 36.81 17.07 22.15
C GLN A 698 36.70 18.43 21.45
N MET A 699 35.49 19.05 21.43
CA MET A 699 35.33 20.37 20.82
C MET A 699 35.99 21.46 21.68
N SER A 700 36.69 22.40 21.00
CA SER A 700 37.22 23.58 21.65
C SER A 700 36.08 24.42 22.21
N LEU A 701 36.35 25.22 23.27
CA LEU A 701 35.33 26.09 23.90
C LEU A 701 34.77 27.11 22.90
N THR A 702 35.57 27.54 21.92
CA THR A 702 35.18 28.42 20.82
C THR A 702 34.21 27.72 19.85
N ASP A 703 34.50 26.49 19.45
CA ASP A 703 33.65 25.74 18.53
C ASP A 703 32.30 25.41 19.18
N LEU A 704 32.30 25.07 20.46
CA LEU A 704 31.08 24.86 21.24
C LEU A 704 30.24 26.15 21.32
N SER A 705 30.89 27.31 21.48
CA SER A 705 30.18 28.61 21.53
C SER A 705 29.55 28.96 20.18
N VAL A 706 30.24 28.71 19.08
CA VAL A 706 29.73 28.93 17.72
C VAL A 706 28.57 27.99 17.43
N HIS A 707 28.72 26.70 17.77
CA HIS A 707 27.64 25.72 17.60
C HIS A 707 26.39 26.09 18.39
N GLN A 708 26.57 26.53 19.65
CA GLN A 708 25.46 26.97 20.48
C GLN A 708 24.80 28.27 19.97
N ALA A 709 25.55 29.17 19.38
CA ALA A 709 25.01 30.38 18.75
C ALA A 709 24.14 30.00 17.54
N ILE A 710 24.61 29.12 16.67
CA ILE A 710 23.85 28.63 15.53
C ILE A 710 22.56 27.95 15.98
N HIS A 711 22.66 27.06 16.97
CA HIS A 711 21.50 26.36 17.55
C HIS A 711 20.47 27.32 18.16
N THR A 712 20.91 28.38 18.86
CA THR A 712 20.05 29.38 19.47
C THR A 712 19.31 30.21 18.41
N ILE A 713 20.00 30.61 17.34
CA ILE A 713 19.40 31.33 16.21
C ILE A 713 18.35 30.45 15.51
N GLU A 714 18.72 29.20 15.23
CA GLU A 714 17.82 28.22 14.60
C GLU A 714 16.57 27.98 15.47
N PHE A 715 16.73 27.82 16.77
CA PHE A 715 15.63 27.67 17.71
C PHE A 715 14.70 28.88 17.73
N CYS A 716 15.24 30.10 17.80
CA CYS A 716 14.44 31.34 17.81
C CYS A 716 13.64 31.52 16.51
N LEU A 717 14.30 31.31 15.36
CA LEU A 717 13.62 31.37 14.06
C LEU A 717 12.58 30.26 13.93
N GLY A 718 12.92 29.06 14.41
CA GLY A 718 12.02 27.92 14.45
C GLY A 718 10.76 28.18 15.29
N CYS A 719 10.86 28.83 16.45
CA CYS A 719 9.72 29.19 17.29
C CYS A 719 8.73 30.11 16.55
N ILE A 720 9.21 31.11 15.83
CA ILE A 720 8.37 32.01 15.03
C ILE A 720 7.69 31.26 13.89
N SER A 721 8.44 30.45 13.15
CA SER A 721 7.92 29.65 12.04
C SER A 721 6.89 28.64 12.49
N HIS A 722 7.14 27.92 13.59
CA HIS A 722 6.21 26.92 14.12
C HIS A 722 4.94 27.56 14.67
N THR A 723 5.02 28.71 15.30
CA THR A 723 3.82 29.44 15.76
C THR A 723 2.94 29.83 14.56
N SER A 724 3.55 30.31 13.47
CA SER A 724 2.81 30.54 12.22
C SER A 724 2.18 29.25 11.66
N SER A 725 2.84 28.10 11.80
CA SER A 725 2.28 26.80 11.36
C SER A 725 1.04 26.38 12.17
N TYR A 726 0.93 26.74 13.45
CA TYR A 726 -0.27 26.45 14.25
C TYR A 726 -1.51 27.26 13.80
N LEU A 727 -1.34 28.39 13.13
CA LEU A 727 -2.46 29.12 12.52
C LEU A 727 -3.18 28.27 11.43
N ARG A 728 -2.54 27.25 10.91
CA ARG A 728 -3.14 26.32 9.97
C ARG A 728 -4.31 25.52 10.57
N LEU A 729 -4.26 25.21 11.86
CA LEU A 729 -5.38 24.58 12.58
C LEU A 729 -6.64 25.44 12.48
N TRP A 730 -6.48 26.73 12.75
CA TRP A 730 -7.58 27.69 12.64
C TRP A 730 -8.07 27.83 11.19
N ALA A 731 -7.16 27.98 10.24
CA ALA A 731 -7.51 28.14 8.82
C ALA A 731 -8.28 26.94 8.26
N LEU A 732 -7.83 25.72 8.56
CA LEU A 732 -8.50 24.50 8.10
C LEU A 732 -9.86 24.31 8.77
N SER A 733 -9.96 24.58 10.07
CA SER A 733 -11.25 24.52 10.77
C SER A 733 -12.26 25.53 10.22
N LEU A 734 -11.80 26.75 9.85
CA LEU A 734 -12.65 27.74 9.20
C LEU A 734 -13.05 27.31 7.80
N ALA A 735 -12.11 26.77 7.03
CA ALA A 735 -12.36 26.25 5.68
C ALA A 735 -13.41 25.14 5.70
N HIS A 736 -13.32 24.20 6.64
CA HIS A 736 -14.30 23.12 6.81
C HIS A 736 -15.72 23.67 7.05
N ALA A 737 -15.88 24.59 8.01
CA ALA A 737 -17.16 25.20 8.32
C ALA A 737 -17.74 25.96 7.12
N GLN A 738 -16.91 26.73 6.40
CA GLN A 738 -17.33 27.49 5.22
C GLN A 738 -17.73 26.58 4.06
N LEU A 739 -16.95 25.52 3.83
CA LEU A 739 -17.24 24.56 2.73
C LEU A 739 -18.54 23.80 2.98
N SER A 740 -18.77 23.39 4.24
CA SER A 740 -20.04 22.76 4.65
C SER A 740 -21.23 23.70 4.43
N GLU A 741 -21.09 24.97 4.79
CA GLU A 741 -22.12 25.99 4.58
C GLU A 741 -22.42 26.25 3.11
N VAL A 742 -21.38 26.32 2.28
CA VAL A 742 -21.51 26.48 0.82
C VAL A 742 -22.27 25.32 0.21
N LEU A 743 -21.92 24.06 0.57
CA LEU A 743 -22.62 22.87 0.09
C LEU A 743 -24.11 22.91 0.46
N TRP A 744 -24.42 23.29 1.70
CA TRP A 744 -25.80 23.44 2.14
C TRP A 744 -26.57 24.48 1.33
N HIS A 745 -25.99 25.67 1.18
CA HIS A 745 -26.65 26.80 0.50
C HIS A 745 -26.75 26.60 -1.02
N MET A 746 -25.80 25.93 -1.66
CA MET A 746 -25.83 25.78 -3.10
C MET A 746 -26.69 24.59 -3.56
N ILE A 747 -26.81 23.54 -2.78
CA ILE A 747 -27.48 22.30 -3.21
C ILE A 747 -28.85 22.15 -2.57
N LEU A 748 -28.95 22.25 -1.25
CA LEU A 748 -30.22 21.99 -0.57
C LEU A 748 -31.16 23.20 -0.57
N MET A 749 -30.66 24.39 -0.31
CA MET A 749 -31.50 25.59 -0.22
C MET A 749 -32.32 25.85 -1.50
N PRO A 750 -31.78 25.79 -2.73
CA PRO A 750 -32.55 26.00 -3.93
C PRO A 750 -33.66 24.95 -4.09
N SER A 751 -33.43 23.70 -3.66
CA SER A 751 -34.42 22.62 -3.81
C SER A 751 -35.63 22.79 -2.89
N PHE A 752 -35.48 23.44 -1.74
CA PHE A 752 -36.60 23.74 -0.82
C PHE A 752 -37.51 24.87 -1.32
N HIS A 753 -37.01 25.71 -2.24
CA HIS A 753 -37.82 26.82 -2.83
C HIS A 753 -38.61 26.41 -4.08
N THR A 754 -38.43 25.18 -4.59
CA THR A 754 -39.18 24.68 -5.75
C THR A 754 -40.62 24.33 -5.34
N SER A 755 -41.61 24.93 -5.99
CA SER A 755 -43.03 24.65 -5.82
C SER A 755 -43.55 23.89 -7.04
N GLY A 756 -44.30 22.81 -6.82
CA GLY A 756 -44.89 22.02 -7.91
C GLY A 756 -45.07 20.57 -7.58
N THR A 757 -45.76 19.81 -8.43
CA THR A 757 -46.00 18.39 -8.26
C THR A 757 -44.72 17.52 -8.27
N LEU A 758 -43.65 17.99 -8.88
CA LEU A 758 -42.34 17.35 -8.95
C LEU A 758 -41.37 17.76 -7.84
N ALA A 759 -41.78 18.65 -6.93
CA ALA A 759 -40.94 19.13 -5.81
C ALA A 759 -40.37 18.01 -4.94
N PRO A 760 -41.12 16.93 -4.55
CA PRO A 760 -40.57 15.85 -3.71
C PRO A 760 -39.45 15.09 -4.43
N LEU A 761 -39.57 14.87 -5.74
CA LEU A 761 -38.51 14.20 -6.52
C LEU A 761 -37.26 15.05 -6.62
N HIS A 762 -37.42 16.37 -6.83
CA HIS A 762 -36.30 17.32 -6.89
C HIS A 762 -35.53 17.35 -5.54
N ILE A 763 -36.25 17.38 -4.40
CA ILE A 763 -35.65 17.35 -3.07
C ILE A 763 -34.91 16.05 -2.84
N PHE A 764 -35.48 14.90 -3.26
CA PHE A 764 -34.82 13.61 -3.14
C PHE A 764 -33.49 13.53 -3.91
N ILE A 765 -33.49 14.02 -5.17
CA ILE A 765 -32.28 14.05 -6.00
C ILE A 765 -31.25 15.01 -5.41
N ALA A 766 -31.66 16.19 -4.96
CA ALA A 766 -30.77 17.18 -4.36
C ALA A 766 -30.16 16.65 -3.05
N PHE A 767 -30.93 15.94 -2.23
CA PHE A 767 -30.43 15.32 -1.00
C PHE A 767 -29.42 14.22 -1.32
N PHE A 768 -29.68 13.40 -2.31
CA PHE A 768 -28.74 12.36 -2.76
C PHE A 768 -27.42 12.94 -3.27
N CYS A 769 -27.51 13.99 -4.11
CA CYS A 769 -26.31 14.70 -4.57
C CYS A 769 -25.55 15.35 -3.39
N PHE A 770 -26.26 16.00 -2.48
CA PHE A 770 -25.66 16.56 -1.26
C PHE A 770 -24.93 15.52 -0.44
N PHE A 771 -25.56 14.36 -0.20
CA PHE A 771 -24.93 13.27 0.56
C PHE A 771 -23.64 12.76 -0.10
N ILE A 772 -23.66 12.50 -1.41
CA ILE A 772 -22.46 12.04 -2.14
C ILE A 772 -21.35 13.09 -2.06
N LEU A 773 -21.67 14.36 -2.35
CA LEU A 773 -20.67 15.43 -2.31
C LEU A 773 -20.12 15.66 -0.90
N THR A 774 -20.96 15.56 0.11
CA THR A 774 -20.52 15.62 1.51
C THR A 774 -19.52 14.52 1.83
N VAL A 775 -19.81 13.27 1.44
CA VAL A 775 -18.89 12.15 1.69
C VAL A 775 -17.59 12.32 0.90
N VAL A 776 -17.66 12.64 -0.38
CA VAL A 776 -16.47 12.72 -1.24
C VAL A 776 -15.61 13.94 -0.90
N ILE A 777 -16.20 15.13 -0.79
CA ILE A 777 -15.44 16.36 -0.61
C ILE A 777 -15.08 16.57 0.85
N LEU A 778 -16.06 16.53 1.76
CA LEU A 778 -15.82 16.87 3.16
C LEU A 778 -15.19 15.70 3.93
N VAL A 779 -15.73 14.49 3.81
CA VAL A 779 -15.21 13.39 4.62
C VAL A 779 -13.92 12.83 4.04
N ILE A 780 -13.84 12.56 2.73
CA ILE A 780 -12.67 11.94 2.13
C ILE A 780 -11.58 12.97 1.84
N MET A 781 -11.85 13.96 0.98
CA MET A 781 -10.78 14.89 0.55
C MET A 781 -10.29 15.79 1.67
N GLU A 782 -11.21 16.45 2.36
CA GLU A 782 -10.84 17.37 3.45
C GLU A 782 -10.36 16.62 4.68
N GLY A 783 -10.97 15.46 5.01
CA GLY A 783 -10.48 14.57 6.05
C GLY A 783 -9.05 14.09 5.81
N LEU A 784 -8.70 13.72 4.56
CA LEU A 784 -7.32 13.36 4.20
C LEU A 784 -6.38 14.57 4.34
N SER A 785 -6.81 15.75 3.90
CA SER A 785 -6.02 16.98 4.05
C SER A 785 -5.77 17.31 5.52
N ALA A 786 -6.79 17.26 6.36
CA ALA A 786 -6.66 17.45 7.81
C ALA A 786 -5.71 16.42 8.45
N PHE A 787 -5.82 15.15 8.06
CA PHE A 787 -4.92 14.08 8.52
C PHE A 787 -3.45 14.38 8.20
N LEU A 788 -3.15 14.77 6.97
CA LEU A 788 -1.78 15.12 6.55
C LEU A 788 -1.22 16.34 7.30
N HIS A 789 -2.07 17.33 7.60
CA HIS A 789 -1.65 18.49 8.35
C HIS A 789 -1.40 18.17 9.83
N VAL A 790 -2.20 17.30 10.45
CA VAL A 790 -1.94 16.80 11.80
C VAL A 790 -0.64 16.00 11.85
N LEU A 791 -0.39 15.16 10.86
CA LEU A 791 0.83 14.39 10.74
C LEU A 791 2.06 15.31 10.64
N ARG A 792 1.96 16.36 9.83
CA ARG A 792 3.01 17.39 9.74
C ARG A 792 3.27 18.09 11.07
N LEU A 793 2.20 18.48 11.78
CA LEU A 793 2.33 19.10 13.11
C LEU A 793 3.06 18.19 14.10
N HIS A 794 2.77 16.91 14.10
CA HIS A 794 3.46 15.95 14.97
C HIS A 794 4.94 15.76 14.57
N TRP A 795 5.24 15.66 13.28
CA TRP A 795 6.59 15.38 12.81
C TRP A 795 7.49 16.63 12.85
N VAL A 796 7.06 17.72 12.22
CA VAL A 796 7.91 18.89 12.01
C VAL A 796 7.93 19.80 13.23
N GLU A 797 6.78 20.09 13.82
CA GLU A 797 6.67 21.05 14.89
C GLU A 797 6.95 20.45 16.28
N PHE A 798 6.73 19.15 16.46
CA PHE A 798 6.90 18.50 17.76
C PHE A 798 8.10 17.55 17.80
N GLN A 799 8.10 16.49 16.99
CA GLN A 799 9.15 15.45 17.06
C GLN A 799 10.54 15.96 16.66
N SER A 800 10.64 16.83 15.68
CA SER A 800 11.93 17.41 15.26
C SER A 800 12.69 18.14 16.36
N LYS A 801 12.03 18.47 17.47
CA LYS A 801 12.65 19.20 18.59
C LYS A 801 13.47 18.33 19.53
N PHE A 802 13.13 17.08 19.68
CA PHE A 802 13.75 16.19 20.66
C PHE A 802 14.02 14.77 20.17
N TYR A 803 13.49 14.41 19.02
CA TYR A 803 13.53 13.04 18.51
C TYR A 803 14.59 12.92 17.41
N GLU A 804 15.66 12.18 17.68
CA GLU A 804 16.75 11.98 16.71
C GLU A 804 16.38 10.99 15.60
N GLY A 805 15.67 9.92 15.95
CA GLY A 805 15.17 8.95 14.98
C GLY A 805 16.26 8.18 14.23
N ALA A 806 17.47 8.06 14.81
CA ALA A 806 18.62 7.39 14.20
C ALA A 806 18.80 5.93 14.62
N GLY A 807 17.82 5.35 15.31
CA GLY A 807 17.87 3.98 15.83
C GLY A 807 17.66 2.90 14.76
N LYS A 808 17.85 1.66 15.17
CA LYS A 808 17.55 0.46 14.38
C LYS A 808 16.39 -0.28 14.99
N GLU A 809 15.47 -0.76 14.19
CA GLU A 809 14.35 -1.57 14.64
C GLU A 809 14.80 -2.96 15.07
N PHE A 810 14.26 -3.42 16.19
CA PHE A 810 14.42 -4.81 16.62
C PHE A 810 13.52 -5.70 15.76
N ALA A 811 14.14 -6.49 14.88
CA ALA A 811 13.47 -7.45 13.99
C ALA A 811 13.73 -8.88 14.47
N PRO A 812 12.87 -9.45 15.33
CA PRO A 812 13.08 -10.80 15.85
C PRO A 812 12.94 -11.83 14.73
N PHE A 813 13.72 -12.90 14.84
CA PHE A 813 13.61 -14.07 13.98
C PHE A 813 12.27 -14.76 14.22
N SER A 814 11.36 -14.71 13.24
CA SER A 814 9.99 -15.18 13.38
C SER A 814 9.52 -15.91 12.12
N PHE A 815 8.98 -17.09 12.29
CA PHE A 815 8.36 -17.84 11.19
C PHE A 815 7.05 -17.19 10.71
N THR A 816 6.26 -16.67 11.64
CA THR A 816 4.98 -16.01 11.31
C THR A 816 5.20 -14.77 10.44
N GLU A 817 6.25 -13.99 10.72
CA GLU A 817 6.59 -12.81 9.93
C GLU A 817 7.18 -13.20 8.56
N ALA A 818 8.00 -14.26 8.50
CA ALA A 818 8.51 -14.79 7.24
C ALA A 818 7.37 -15.27 6.32
N LEU A 819 6.40 -16.01 6.85
CA LEU A 819 5.23 -16.46 6.11
C LEU A 819 4.32 -15.31 5.70
N ARG A 820 4.18 -14.27 6.54
CA ARG A 820 3.42 -13.08 6.19
C ARG A 820 4.04 -12.33 5.01
N LYS A 821 5.36 -12.19 4.98
CA LYS A 821 6.09 -11.62 3.84
C LYS A 821 5.87 -12.44 2.57
N LEU A 822 5.94 -13.77 2.69
CA LEU A 822 5.64 -14.67 1.58
C LEU A 822 4.23 -14.44 1.01
N CYS A 823 3.21 -14.31 1.87
CA CYS A 823 1.84 -14.04 1.42
C CYS A 823 1.68 -12.67 0.73
N LEU A 824 2.48 -11.68 1.09
CA LEU A 824 2.47 -10.37 0.44
C LEU A 824 3.17 -10.39 -0.93
N GLU A 825 4.23 -11.19 -1.07
CA GLU A 825 5.01 -11.31 -2.30
C GLU A 825 4.33 -12.22 -3.34
N SER A 826 3.59 -13.24 -2.90
CA SER A 826 2.94 -14.17 -3.79
C SER A 826 1.62 -13.61 -4.34
N SER A 827 1.41 -13.78 -5.64
CA SER A 827 0.15 -13.37 -6.31
C SER A 827 -0.99 -14.38 -6.13
N VAL A 828 -0.71 -15.55 -5.55
CA VAL A 828 -1.62 -16.71 -5.53
C VAL A 828 -2.23 -16.93 -4.14
N TYR A 829 -1.51 -16.65 -3.06
CA TYR A 829 -1.91 -16.94 -1.69
C TYR A 829 -2.60 -15.80 -0.97
#